data_4840cb16e1c8441528fb3951fe3ed04d
#
_entry.id   4840cb16e1c8441528fb3951fe3ed04d
#
_cell.length_a   1.000
_cell.length_b   1.000
_cell.length_c   1.000
_cell.angle_alpha   90.00
_cell.angle_beta   90.00
_cell.angle_gamma   90.00
#
_symmetry.space_group_name_H-M   'P 1'
#
loop_
_entity.id
_entity.type
_entity.pdbx_description
1 polymer ?
#
loop_
_entity_poly.entity_id
_entity_poly.type
_entity_poly.pdbx_seq_one_letter_code
_entity_poly.pdbx_strand_id
1 'polypeptide(L)'
;MKSGELKRVRFAFGLLGLVPVFLAGWFGYVQVAQAGRLQRPGRAALPLSAEVADNYAKRSEELPAPRGSILDRNGATLAADCEAYEVRARVRVPSTKRKDLSLFRPWLERLADNLAMALVADPELPERSRMYARYRERLRRVMWTGWGVDSLPQRGAWPAGRRDILDFLVAGGVDRRRVLDALDSHDQSKAYPTLHLQRLHSFKRVYPERDLTYGIVGHTESYEAAPGSAAPFRTVGVCGLESFAALAPDSGAVRRFLADGRHRAYFLAPVQSPPAPARLHSTLDLELQRVCVRELAQQCEAGMSLRGSPDDKPVWGAMALLEVESGDVLAAASWRSGGVHPKGAAFAPYQSRFEPGSIVKPLVVAYALEVGAVGWDDAFDCAPNGAMYGRVIRSLGRRRAVKDDHDCGVLTPHGILLNSSNIGAAMVGLRLSREQWQDYMSTFGWGTSLGLRLPHESLGGHPRRSFSPEVSERGFRANSAISFSFGYEMTTTALQVARAYLRLLRGVDAELHLVRGLELDGKWHRAPREDGVGRAFRPEVRGRVLAAMRDVISDAEGATGRTVVQRFRKEGTELHGLVGGKTGTAFSPVRDADGKTVTMRNASFVGLLPAAEPKWLVVCVLQKKGGRARFYGSSYAAPPAVRLLLRCLELRGGGTLRQEPQVGPGGQTRTGLQSPDRTGWVESVGADEPRETR
;
A
#
# COMPACT_ATOMS: atom_id res chain seq x y z
N MET A 1 3.36 -38.54 -70.41
CA MET A 1 1.89 -38.33 -70.25
C MET A 1 1.27 -38.09 -71.63
N LYS A 2 0.30 -38.92 -72.02
CA LYS A 2 -0.39 -38.80 -73.32
C LYS A 2 -1.30 -37.54 -73.28
N SER A 3 -1.39 -36.81 -74.38
CA SER A 3 -2.09 -35.52 -74.53
C SER A 3 -3.52 -35.49 -73.92
N GLY A 4 -4.15 -36.67 -73.78
CA GLY A 4 -5.49 -36.77 -73.14
C GLY A 4 -5.49 -36.71 -71.63
N GLU A 5 -4.39 -37.12 -70.97
CA GLU A 5 -4.30 -37.04 -69.48
C GLU A 5 -4.05 -35.59 -69.01
N LEU A 6 -3.33 -34.78 -69.77
CA LEU A 6 -3.09 -33.37 -69.49
C LEU A 6 -4.39 -32.54 -69.59
N LYS A 7 -5.28 -32.89 -70.52
CA LYS A 7 -6.58 -32.23 -70.63
C LYS A 7 -7.49 -32.59 -69.45
N ARG A 8 -7.49 -33.83 -68.99
CA ARG A 8 -8.27 -34.24 -67.81
C ARG A 8 -7.76 -33.59 -66.51
N VAL A 9 -6.46 -33.53 -66.34
CA VAL A 9 -5.84 -32.85 -65.19
C VAL A 9 -6.15 -31.33 -65.19
N ARG A 10 -6.04 -30.66 -66.36
CA ARG A 10 -6.43 -29.22 -66.48
C ARG A 10 -7.92 -29.00 -66.21
N PHE A 11 -8.80 -29.89 -66.67
CA PHE A 11 -10.22 -29.80 -66.39
C PHE A 11 -10.52 -30.04 -64.89
N ALA A 12 -9.86 -30.99 -64.25
CA ALA A 12 -10.00 -31.24 -62.81
C ALA A 12 -9.49 -30.04 -61.97
N PHE A 13 -8.35 -29.46 -62.34
CA PHE A 13 -7.83 -28.26 -61.66
C PHE A 13 -8.71 -27.04 -61.90
N GLY A 14 -9.35 -26.90 -63.09
CA GLY A 14 -10.31 -25.87 -63.38
C GLY A 14 -11.59 -26.01 -62.51
N LEU A 15 -12.06 -27.24 -62.34
CA LEU A 15 -13.21 -27.52 -61.47
C LEU A 15 -12.88 -27.27 -59.99
N LEU A 16 -11.67 -27.68 -59.52
CA LEU A 16 -11.18 -27.39 -58.17
C LEU A 16 -10.99 -25.90 -57.89
N GLY A 17 -10.59 -25.11 -58.91
CA GLY A 17 -10.49 -23.65 -58.83
C GLY A 17 -11.83 -22.93 -58.73
N LEU A 18 -12.92 -23.57 -59.18
CA LEU A 18 -14.28 -23.01 -59.07
C LEU A 18 -14.91 -23.26 -57.69
N VAL A 19 -14.44 -24.25 -56.94
CA VAL A 19 -14.98 -24.57 -55.61
C VAL A 19 -14.85 -23.44 -54.64
N PRO A 20 -13.67 -22.74 -54.49
CA PRO A 20 -13.56 -21.60 -53.62
C PRO A 20 -14.46 -20.40 -54.02
N VAL A 21 -14.60 -20.20 -55.34
CA VAL A 21 -15.47 -19.11 -55.86
C VAL A 21 -16.94 -19.42 -55.57
N PHE A 22 -17.34 -20.71 -55.72
CA PHE A 22 -18.70 -21.14 -55.40
C PHE A 22 -18.97 -21.07 -53.88
N LEU A 23 -17.99 -21.49 -53.07
CA LEU A 23 -18.08 -21.37 -51.63
C LEU A 23 -18.10 -19.90 -51.15
N ALA A 24 -17.26 -19.02 -51.71
CA ALA A 24 -17.29 -17.63 -51.42
C ALA A 24 -18.61 -16.94 -51.83
N GLY A 25 -19.14 -17.32 -53.04
CA GLY A 25 -20.45 -16.86 -53.50
C GLY A 25 -21.59 -17.37 -52.64
N TRP A 26 -21.53 -18.64 -52.22
CA TRP A 26 -22.50 -19.25 -51.31
C TRP A 26 -22.45 -18.65 -49.92
N PHE A 27 -21.23 -18.47 -49.33
CA PHE A 27 -21.07 -17.76 -48.08
C PHE A 27 -21.53 -16.28 -48.17
N GLY A 28 -21.18 -15.60 -49.25
CA GLY A 28 -21.67 -14.21 -49.49
C GLY A 28 -23.21 -14.19 -49.62
N TYR A 29 -23.79 -15.13 -50.37
CA TYR A 29 -25.23 -15.23 -50.48
C TYR A 29 -25.89 -15.56 -49.13
N VAL A 30 -25.34 -16.50 -48.37
CA VAL A 30 -25.84 -16.86 -47.05
C VAL A 30 -25.71 -15.69 -46.09
N GLN A 31 -24.58 -14.99 -46.11
CA GLN A 31 -24.39 -13.77 -45.29
C GLN A 31 -25.35 -12.65 -45.70
N VAL A 32 -25.48 -12.37 -46.96
CA VAL A 32 -26.35 -11.27 -47.45
C VAL A 32 -27.84 -11.64 -47.35
N ALA A 33 -28.21 -12.86 -47.72
CA ALA A 33 -29.60 -13.31 -47.64
C ALA A 33 -30.06 -13.56 -46.21
N GLN A 34 -29.17 -14.06 -45.34
CA GLN A 34 -29.47 -14.21 -43.92
C GLN A 34 -29.29 -12.91 -43.12
N ALA A 35 -28.32 -12.04 -43.49
CA ALA A 35 -28.23 -10.71 -42.90
C ALA A 35 -29.44 -9.85 -43.21
N GLY A 36 -29.96 -9.91 -44.47
CA GLY A 36 -31.21 -9.26 -44.81
C GLY A 36 -32.44 -9.83 -44.09
N ARG A 37 -32.41 -11.12 -43.70
CA ARG A 37 -33.41 -11.74 -42.81
C ARG A 37 -33.21 -11.37 -41.35
N LEU A 38 -31.97 -11.21 -40.93
CA LEU A 38 -31.59 -10.85 -39.54
C LEU A 38 -31.69 -9.32 -39.30
N GLN A 39 -31.58 -8.49 -40.36
CA GLN A 39 -31.68 -7.02 -40.27
C GLN A 39 -33.08 -6.45 -40.57
N ARG A 40 -34.09 -7.27 -40.89
CA ARG A 40 -35.45 -6.79 -40.98
C ARG A 40 -36.00 -6.57 -39.57
N PRO A 41 -36.14 -5.32 -39.09
CA PRO A 41 -36.78 -5.07 -37.80
C PRO A 41 -38.22 -5.60 -37.93
N GLY A 42 -38.54 -6.64 -37.19
CA GLY A 42 -39.88 -7.18 -37.11
C GLY A 42 -40.12 -8.59 -37.68
N ARG A 43 -39.10 -9.27 -38.29
CA ARG A 43 -39.31 -10.64 -38.79
C ARG A 43 -38.21 -11.65 -38.45
N ALA A 44 -37.13 -11.27 -37.75
CA ALA A 44 -36.15 -12.21 -37.18
C ALA A 44 -36.49 -12.57 -35.73
N ALA A 45 -37.31 -11.85 -35.05
CA ALA A 45 -38.13 -12.42 -34.01
C ALA A 45 -39.23 -13.20 -34.74
N LEU A 46 -39.23 -14.51 -34.73
CA LEU A 46 -40.47 -15.27 -34.82
C LEU A 46 -41.50 -14.42 -34.06
N PRO A 47 -42.70 -14.12 -34.64
CA PRO A 47 -43.74 -13.55 -33.82
C PRO A 47 -43.97 -14.57 -32.72
N LEU A 48 -43.32 -14.28 -31.60
CA LEU A 48 -43.65 -15.00 -30.37
C LEU A 48 -45.10 -14.65 -30.19
N SER A 49 -46.00 -15.64 -30.43
CA SER A 49 -47.39 -15.50 -30.03
C SER A 49 -47.38 -14.98 -28.60
N ALA A 50 -48.32 -14.15 -28.20
CA ALA A 50 -48.37 -13.63 -26.83
C ALA A 50 -48.19 -14.75 -25.80
N GLU A 51 -48.67 -15.96 -26.06
CA GLU A 51 -48.50 -17.19 -25.29
C GLU A 51 -47.00 -17.62 -25.18
N VAL A 52 -46.21 -17.43 -26.24
CA VAL A 52 -44.78 -17.78 -26.20
C VAL A 52 -43.98 -16.68 -25.55
N ALA A 53 -44.40 -15.40 -25.70
CA ALA A 53 -43.77 -14.26 -25.03
C ALA A 53 -43.89 -14.36 -23.50
N ASP A 54 -45.00 -14.88 -22.99
CA ASP A 54 -45.20 -15.09 -21.53
C ASP A 54 -44.29 -16.21 -20.95
N ASN A 55 -43.78 -17.11 -21.77
CA ASN A 55 -42.84 -18.13 -21.36
C ASN A 55 -41.38 -17.65 -21.28
N TYR A 56 -41.08 -16.43 -21.73
CA TYR A 56 -39.74 -15.85 -21.68
C TYR A 56 -39.71 -14.68 -20.68
N ALA A 57 -38.99 -14.90 -19.61
CA ALA A 57 -38.73 -13.81 -18.66
C ALA A 57 -37.71 -12.84 -19.25
N LYS A 58 -38.08 -11.56 -19.39
CA LYS A 58 -37.09 -10.49 -19.63
C LYS A 58 -36.22 -10.35 -18.41
N ARG A 59 -34.94 -10.58 -18.56
CA ARG A 59 -33.95 -10.43 -17.51
C ARG A 59 -32.91 -9.40 -17.91
N SER A 60 -32.45 -8.66 -16.94
CA SER A 60 -31.26 -7.83 -17.05
C SER A 60 -30.22 -8.36 -16.07
N GLU A 61 -29.03 -8.46 -16.53
CA GLU A 61 -27.86 -8.81 -15.72
C GLU A 61 -26.89 -7.65 -15.76
N GLU A 62 -26.51 -7.16 -14.61
CA GLU A 62 -25.45 -6.18 -14.49
C GLU A 62 -24.12 -6.92 -14.51
N LEU A 63 -23.27 -6.58 -15.46
CA LEU A 63 -21.93 -7.14 -15.55
C LEU A 63 -21.01 -6.34 -14.65
N PRO A 64 -20.11 -6.99 -13.90
CA PRO A 64 -19.14 -6.28 -13.09
C PRO A 64 -18.27 -5.38 -13.97
N ALA A 65 -17.99 -4.18 -13.49
CA ALA A 65 -17.02 -3.28 -14.11
C ALA A 65 -15.66 -3.40 -13.42
N PRO A 66 -14.55 -3.24 -14.15
CA PRO A 66 -13.23 -3.25 -13.56
C PRO A 66 -13.02 -2.03 -12.69
N ARG A 67 -12.36 -2.24 -11.56
CA ARG A 67 -11.91 -1.17 -10.69
C ARG A 67 -10.73 -0.44 -11.34
N GLY A 68 -10.63 0.87 -11.14
CA GLY A 68 -9.55 1.71 -11.65
C GLY A 68 -8.16 1.20 -11.27
N SER A 69 -7.19 1.37 -12.16
CA SER A 69 -5.80 1.00 -11.90
C SER A 69 -5.07 2.06 -11.09
N ILE A 70 -4.07 1.61 -10.33
CA ILE A 70 -3.15 2.48 -9.60
C ILE A 70 -1.77 2.33 -10.23
N LEU A 71 -1.20 3.44 -10.64
CA LEU A 71 0.11 3.52 -11.29
C LEU A 71 1.09 4.29 -10.39
N ASP A 72 2.37 3.97 -10.51
CA ASP A 72 3.43 4.81 -9.96
C ASP A 72 3.60 6.10 -10.79
N ARG A 73 4.51 6.99 -10.39
CA ARG A 73 4.76 8.25 -11.08
C ARG A 73 5.33 8.09 -12.49
N ASN A 74 5.90 6.93 -12.82
CA ASN A 74 6.52 6.59 -14.10
C ASN A 74 5.61 5.71 -14.97
N GLY A 75 4.38 5.42 -14.51
CA GLY A 75 3.40 4.60 -15.23
C GLY A 75 3.48 3.09 -14.93
N ALA A 76 4.35 2.66 -14.01
CA ALA A 76 4.40 1.25 -13.59
C ALA A 76 3.15 0.88 -12.79
N THR A 77 2.57 -0.28 -13.06
CA THR A 77 1.34 -0.75 -12.42
C THR A 77 1.61 -1.18 -10.97
N LEU A 78 0.92 -0.54 -10.03
CA LEU A 78 0.93 -0.89 -8.61
C LEU A 78 -0.27 -1.77 -8.24
N ALA A 79 -1.44 -1.51 -8.85
CA ALA A 79 -2.63 -2.33 -8.72
C ALA A 79 -3.49 -2.21 -9.97
N ALA A 80 -4.01 -3.33 -10.44
CA ALA A 80 -4.93 -3.38 -11.59
C ALA A 80 -5.89 -4.56 -11.47
N ASP A 81 -7.02 -4.44 -12.14
CA ASP A 81 -7.94 -5.56 -12.31
C ASP A 81 -7.54 -6.37 -13.55
N CYS A 82 -7.42 -7.67 -13.37
CA CYS A 82 -7.27 -8.63 -14.46
C CYS A 82 -8.58 -9.38 -14.64
N GLU A 83 -8.87 -9.77 -15.89
CA GLU A 83 -10.02 -10.63 -16.17
C GLU A 83 -9.93 -11.91 -15.33
N ALA A 84 -11.04 -12.23 -14.70
CA ALA A 84 -11.20 -13.46 -13.95
C ALA A 84 -12.58 -14.03 -14.24
N TYR A 85 -12.81 -15.25 -13.79
CA TYR A 85 -14.04 -15.98 -14.08
C TYR A 85 -14.76 -16.31 -12.78
N GLU A 86 -16.08 -16.25 -12.84
CA GLU A 86 -16.95 -16.82 -11.83
C GLU A 86 -17.39 -18.21 -12.29
N VAL A 87 -17.34 -19.15 -11.36
CA VAL A 87 -17.84 -20.51 -11.58
C VAL A 87 -19.16 -20.63 -10.82
N ARG A 88 -20.25 -20.84 -11.55
CA ARG A 88 -21.57 -21.10 -10.96
C ARG A 88 -21.96 -22.56 -11.19
N ALA A 89 -22.63 -23.12 -10.21
CA ALA A 89 -23.20 -24.44 -10.33
C ALA A 89 -24.73 -24.32 -10.34
N ARG A 90 -25.32 -25.02 -11.30
CA ARG A 90 -26.75 -25.24 -11.35
C ARG A 90 -27.02 -26.71 -11.11
N VAL A 91 -27.58 -27.02 -9.98
CA VAL A 91 -27.74 -28.37 -9.49
C VAL A 91 -29.21 -28.72 -9.33
N ARG A 92 -29.63 -29.81 -9.88
CA ARG A 92 -30.96 -30.41 -9.65
C ARG A 92 -30.86 -31.54 -8.66
N VAL A 93 -31.75 -31.60 -7.68
CA VAL A 93 -31.86 -32.72 -6.78
C VAL A 93 -32.26 -33.99 -7.59
N PRO A 94 -31.47 -35.08 -7.56
CA PRO A 94 -31.79 -36.30 -8.31
C PRO A 94 -33.14 -36.89 -7.90
N SER A 95 -33.84 -37.52 -8.86
CA SER A 95 -35.16 -38.10 -8.61
C SER A 95 -35.17 -39.12 -7.47
N THR A 96 -34.10 -39.91 -7.35
CA THR A 96 -33.91 -40.86 -6.24
C THR A 96 -33.88 -40.19 -4.88
N LYS A 97 -33.23 -39.02 -4.77
CA LYS A 97 -33.11 -38.22 -3.53
C LYS A 97 -34.38 -37.42 -3.24
N ARG A 98 -35.19 -37.17 -4.28
CA ARG A 98 -36.53 -36.54 -4.11
C ARG A 98 -37.59 -37.56 -3.66
N LYS A 99 -37.41 -38.82 -3.98
CA LYS A 99 -38.30 -39.90 -3.50
C LYS A 99 -38.02 -40.28 -2.06
N ASP A 100 -36.78 -40.17 -1.62
CA ASP A 100 -36.38 -40.49 -0.25
C ASP A 100 -35.42 -39.45 0.29
N LEU A 101 -35.93 -38.58 1.17
CA LEU A 101 -35.17 -37.49 1.81
C LEU A 101 -34.08 -37.98 2.76
N SER A 102 -34.13 -39.21 3.24
CA SER A 102 -33.05 -39.76 4.06
C SER A 102 -31.72 -39.80 3.30
N LEU A 103 -31.81 -39.92 1.97
CA LEU A 103 -30.65 -39.94 1.05
C LEU A 103 -30.18 -38.51 0.64
N PHE A 104 -30.98 -37.47 0.90
CA PHE A 104 -30.70 -36.11 0.43
C PHE A 104 -29.54 -35.45 1.18
N ARG A 105 -29.56 -35.44 2.50
CA ARG A 105 -28.49 -34.80 3.31
C ARG A 105 -27.11 -35.44 3.04
N PRO A 106 -26.93 -36.75 3.06
CA PRO A 106 -25.65 -37.40 2.70
C PRO A 106 -25.20 -37.09 1.28
N TRP A 107 -26.13 -36.95 0.34
CA TRP A 107 -25.82 -36.57 -1.02
C TRP A 107 -25.34 -35.10 -1.11
N LEU A 108 -25.97 -34.17 -0.38
CA LEU A 108 -25.60 -32.77 -0.33
C LEU A 108 -24.18 -32.59 0.23
N GLU A 109 -23.83 -33.30 1.29
CA GLU A 109 -22.49 -33.27 1.89
C GLU A 109 -21.45 -33.76 0.87
N ARG A 110 -21.68 -34.88 0.19
CA ARG A 110 -20.77 -35.37 -0.88
C ARG A 110 -20.67 -34.42 -2.06
N LEU A 111 -21.74 -33.72 -2.41
CA LEU A 111 -21.70 -32.70 -3.46
C LEU A 111 -20.83 -31.51 -3.07
N ALA A 112 -20.92 -31.06 -1.82
CA ALA A 112 -20.06 -30.00 -1.31
C ALA A 112 -18.58 -30.39 -1.32
N ASP A 113 -18.29 -31.64 -0.92
CA ASP A 113 -16.94 -32.20 -1.00
C ASP A 113 -16.39 -32.20 -2.42
N ASN A 114 -17.13 -32.71 -3.37
CA ASN A 114 -16.69 -32.82 -4.76
C ASN A 114 -16.48 -31.47 -5.44
N LEU A 115 -17.38 -30.52 -5.19
CA LEU A 115 -17.21 -29.16 -5.70
C LEU A 115 -16.01 -28.45 -5.07
N ALA A 116 -15.75 -28.66 -3.78
CA ALA A 116 -14.58 -28.11 -3.12
C ALA A 116 -13.27 -28.74 -3.66
N MET A 117 -13.25 -30.05 -3.89
CA MET A 117 -12.10 -30.75 -4.51
C MET A 117 -11.81 -30.24 -5.93
N ALA A 118 -12.83 -30.00 -6.73
CA ALA A 118 -12.66 -29.47 -8.08
C ALA A 118 -12.06 -28.04 -8.12
N LEU A 119 -12.19 -27.27 -7.03
CA LEU A 119 -11.65 -25.91 -6.93
C LEU A 119 -10.23 -25.85 -6.34
N VAL A 120 -9.83 -26.89 -5.64
CA VAL A 120 -8.54 -26.95 -4.93
C VAL A 120 -7.74 -28.09 -5.53
N ALA A 121 -6.84 -27.78 -6.46
CA ALA A 121 -5.91 -28.76 -6.95
C ALA A 121 -5.03 -29.24 -5.77
N ASP A 122 -4.94 -30.56 -5.58
CA ASP A 122 -4.09 -31.20 -4.59
C ASP A 122 -4.36 -30.78 -3.12
N PRO A 123 -5.47 -31.25 -2.51
CA PRO A 123 -5.88 -30.85 -1.15
C PRO A 123 -4.99 -31.40 -0.03
N GLU A 124 -3.99 -32.23 -0.32
CA GLU A 124 -3.10 -32.83 0.69
C GLU A 124 -2.05 -31.84 1.21
N LEU A 125 -1.79 -30.75 0.50
CA LEU A 125 -0.91 -29.68 0.99
C LEU A 125 -1.59 -28.89 2.12
N PRO A 126 -0.89 -28.62 3.26
CA PRO A 126 -1.49 -28.02 4.45
C PRO A 126 -2.26 -26.71 4.21
N GLU A 127 -1.82 -25.90 3.28
CA GLU A 127 -2.48 -24.62 2.93
C GLU A 127 -3.72 -24.83 2.07
N ARG A 128 -3.66 -25.80 1.17
CA ARG A 128 -4.77 -26.18 0.31
C ARG A 128 -5.84 -26.92 1.09
N SER A 129 -5.46 -27.68 2.12
CA SER A 129 -6.39 -28.30 3.07
C SER A 129 -7.24 -27.28 3.79
N ARG A 130 -6.66 -26.13 4.24
CA ARG A 130 -7.45 -25.02 4.82
C ARG A 130 -8.38 -24.37 3.79
N MET A 131 -7.93 -24.18 2.56
CA MET A 131 -8.77 -23.67 1.46
C MET A 131 -9.91 -24.64 1.15
N TYR A 132 -9.62 -25.92 1.03
CA TYR A 132 -10.62 -26.97 0.81
C TYR A 132 -11.71 -26.94 1.90
N ALA A 133 -11.33 -26.97 3.17
CA ALA A 133 -12.27 -26.94 4.29
C ALA A 133 -13.16 -25.68 4.25
N ARG A 134 -12.59 -24.52 3.91
CA ARG A 134 -13.32 -23.26 3.79
C ARG A 134 -14.29 -23.27 2.60
N TYR A 135 -13.88 -23.77 1.44
CA TYR A 135 -14.77 -23.90 0.27
C TYR A 135 -15.88 -24.92 0.53
N ARG A 136 -15.56 -26.05 1.10
CA ARG A 136 -16.52 -27.10 1.46
C ARG A 136 -17.61 -26.56 2.37
N GLU A 137 -17.24 -25.91 3.47
CA GLU A 137 -18.20 -25.36 4.44
C GLU A 137 -19.07 -24.24 3.82
N ARG A 138 -18.46 -23.37 3.02
CA ARG A 138 -19.20 -22.33 2.29
C ARG A 138 -20.23 -22.93 1.34
N LEU A 139 -19.82 -23.89 0.49
CA LEU A 139 -20.70 -24.53 -0.48
C LEU A 139 -21.80 -25.30 0.21
N ARG A 140 -21.49 -26.03 1.28
CA ARG A 140 -22.45 -26.70 2.13
C ARG A 140 -23.51 -25.71 2.65
N ARG A 141 -23.08 -24.61 3.21
CA ARG A 141 -23.97 -23.56 3.75
C ARG A 141 -24.89 -22.96 2.68
N VAL A 142 -24.34 -22.59 1.52
CA VAL A 142 -25.10 -22.02 0.40
C VAL A 142 -26.17 -22.99 -0.09
N MET A 143 -25.84 -24.26 -0.28
CA MET A 143 -26.79 -25.28 -0.70
C MET A 143 -27.82 -25.60 0.40
N TRP A 144 -27.36 -25.63 1.65
CA TRP A 144 -28.24 -25.87 2.81
C TRP A 144 -29.32 -24.81 2.93
N THR A 145 -28.93 -23.55 2.89
CA THR A 145 -29.85 -22.40 2.94
C THR A 145 -30.72 -22.33 1.67
N GLY A 146 -30.09 -22.49 0.50
CA GLY A 146 -30.78 -22.37 -0.80
C GLY A 146 -31.91 -23.40 -0.99
N TRP A 147 -31.74 -24.61 -0.48
CA TRP A 147 -32.81 -25.60 -0.45
C TRP A 147 -33.64 -25.59 0.84
N GLY A 148 -33.30 -24.74 1.81
CA GLY A 148 -33.99 -24.63 3.10
C GLY A 148 -34.03 -25.97 3.84
N VAL A 149 -32.87 -26.63 3.96
CA VAL A 149 -32.74 -28.01 4.48
C VAL A 149 -33.30 -28.16 5.91
N ASP A 150 -33.23 -27.09 6.72
CA ASP A 150 -33.75 -27.08 8.09
C ASP A 150 -35.28 -27.27 8.16
N SER A 151 -35.98 -26.82 7.12
CA SER A 151 -37.43 -26.96 7.00
C SER A 151 -37.86 -28.23 6.25
N LEU A 152 -36.92 -29.10 5.85
CA LEU A 152 -37.23 -30.39 5.23
C LEU A 152 -37.45 -31.49 6.31
N PRO A 153 -38.43 -32.37 6.15
CA PRO A 153 -38.56 -33.53 7.01
C PRO A 153 -37.34 -34.46 6.88
N GLN A 154 -37.07 -35.20 7.92
CA GLN A 154 -35.92 -36.12 7.91
C GLN A 154 -36.13 -37.32 6.98
N ARG A 155 -37.38 -37.73 6.75
CA ARG A 155 -37.76 -38.84 5.90
C ARG A 155 -38.97 -38.47 5.05
N GLY A 156 -39.20 -39.21 3.98
CA GLY A 156 -40.34 -38.99 3.08
C GLY A 156 -39.92 -38.46 1.71
N ALA A 157 -40.88 -37.99 0.92
CA ALA A 157 -40.65 -37.46 -0.41
C ALA A 157 -40.42 -35.92 -0.37
N TRP A 158 -39.80 -35.41 -1.41
CA TRP A 158 -39.59 -33.98 -1.62
C TRP A 158 -40.92 -33.23 -1.67
N PRO A 159 -41.11 -32.16 -0.89
CA PRO A 159 -42.39 -31.44 -0.80
C PRO A 159 -42.86 -30.93 -2.16
N ALA A 160 -44.12 -31.06 -2.46
CA ALA A 160 -44.73 -30.56 -3.68
C ALA A 160 -44.58 -29.04 -3.78
N GLY A 161 -44.28 -28.54 -4.98
CA GLY A 161 -44.06 -27.09 -5.23
C GLY A 161 -42.72 -26.52 -4.76
N ARG A 162 -41.89 -27.30 -4.06
CA ARG A 162 -40.59 -26.85 -3.63
C ARG A 162 -39.59 -26.94 -4.79
N ARG A 163 -38.75 -25.87 -4.90
CA ARG A 163 -37.70 -25.84 -5.94
C ARG A 163 -36.72 -27.00 -5.76
N ASP A 164 -36.56 -27.80 -6.78
CA ASP A 164 -35.59 -28.89 -6.85
C ASP A 164 -34.30 -28.54 -7.58
N ILE A 165 -34.23 -27.30 -8.08
CA ILE A 165 -33.07 -26.75 -8.77
C ILE A 165 -32.53 -25.57 -7.95
N LEU A 166 -31.21 -25.55 -7.73
CA LEU A 166 -30.50 -24.45 -7.12
C LEU A 166 -29.38 -23.99 -8.05
N ASP A 167 -29.32 -22.67 -8.25
CA ASP A 167 -28.25 -21.98 -8.97
C ASP A 167 -27.47 -21.15 -7.99
N PHE A 168 -26.17 -21.37 -7.87
CA PHE A 168 -25.33 -20.70 -6.89
C PHE A 168 -23.91 -20.50 -7.36
N LEU A 169 -23.22 -19.49 -6.78
CA LEU A 169 -21.83 -19.20 -7.05
C LEU A 169 -20.92 -20.19 -6.32
N VAL A 170 -20.10 -20.91 -7.07
CA VAL A 170 -19.10 -21.85 -6.53
C VAL A 170 -17.81 -21.13 -6.18
N ALA A 171 -17.27 -20.32 -7.10
CA ALA A 171 -16.08 -19.50 -6.88
C ALA A 171 -16.11 -18.27 -7.79
N GLY A 172 -15.58 -17.16 -7.29
CA GLY A 172 -15.35 -15.93 -8.04
C GLY A 172 -13.86 -15.56 -8.05
N GLY A 173 -13.47 -14.75 -9.03
CA GLY A 173 -12.10 -14.26 -9.14
C GLY A 173 -11.06 -15.34 -9.52
N VAL A 174 -11.48 -16.40 -10.19
CA VAL A 174 -10.62 -17.51 -10.60
C VAL A 174 -10.07 -17.22 -11.99
N ASP A 175 -8.78 -17.47 -12.21
CA ASP A 175 -8.19 -17.32 -13.53
C ASP A 175 -8.71 -18.37 -14.52
N ARG A 176 -8.58 -18.07 -15.83
CA ARG A 176 -9.11 -18.92 -16.89
C ARG A 176 -8.57 -20.35 -16.84
N ARG A 177 -7.28 -20.52 -16.53
CA ARG A 177 -6.63 -21.83 -16.49
C ARG A 177 -7.23 -22.69 -15.39
N ARG A 178 -7.36 -22.13 -14.17
CA ARG A 178 -7.98 -22.85 -13.04
C ARG A 178 -9.44 -23.24 -13.30
N VAL A 179 -10.19 -22.40 -14.03
CA VAL A 179 -11.57 -22.74 -14.42
C VAL A 179 -11.59 -23.89 -15.40
N LEU A 180 -10.69 -23.90 -16.39
CA LEU A 180 -10.59 -25.00 -17.35
C LEU A 180 -10.18 -26.29 -16.65
N ASP A 181 -9.13 -26.25 -15.81
CA ASP A 181 -8.67 -27.41 -15.05
C ASP A 181 -9.79 -27.99 -14.16
N ALA A 182 -10.55 -27.11 -13.49
CA ALA A 182 -11.70 -27.54 -12.67
C ALA A 182 -12.84 -28.15 -13.51
N LEU A 183 -13.05 -27.67 -14.73
CA LEU A 183 -14.05 -28.21 -15.65
C LEU A 183 -13.60 -29.52 -16.26
N ASP A 184 -12.32 -29.65 -16.61
CA ASP A 184 -11.75 -30.85 -17.24
C ASP A 184 -11.56 -32.00 -16.24
N SER A 185 -11.21 -31.68 -14.98
CA SER A 185 -11.11 -32.67 -13.90
C SER A 185 -12.47 -33.22 -13.46
N HIS A 186 -13.55 -32.51 -13.82
CA HIS A 186 -14.90 -32.92 -13.47
C HIS A 186 -15.52 -33.73 -14.62
N ASP A 187 -15.46 -35.04 -14.54
CA ASP A 187 -16.21 -35.91 -15.46
C ASP A 187 -17.70 -35.76 -15.22
N GLN A 188 -18.28 -34.77 -15.92
CA GLN A 188 -19.70 -34.41 -15.79
C GLN A 188 -20.64 -35.55 -16.18
N SER A 189 -20.15 -36.57 -16.93
CA SER A 189 -20.98 -37.64 -17.48
C SER A 189 -21.30 -38.75 -16.48
N LYS A 190 -20.43 -38.98 -15.50
CA LYS A 190 -20.54 -40.19 -14.64
C LYS A 190 -20.93 -39.90 -13.21
N ALA A 191 -20.51 -38.79 -12.63
CA ALA A 191 -20.72 -38.53 -11.21
C ALA A 191 -21.99 -37.72 -10.88
N TYR A 192 -22.36 -36.75 -11.71
CA TYR A 192 -23.49 -35.83 -11.46
C TYR A 192 -24.14 -35.33 -12.76
N PRO A 193 -25.05 -36.12 -13.39
CA PRO A 193 -25.68 -35.74 -14.67
C PRO A 193 -26.54 -34.45 -14.56
N THR A 194 -26.70 -33.88 -13.37
CA THR A 194 -27.49 -32.67 -13.09
C THR A 194 -26.64 -31.45 -12.74
N LEU A 195 -25.30 -31.56 -12.76
CA LEU A 195 -24.42 -30.47 -12.49
C LEU A 195 -24.09 -29.69 -13.78
N HIS A 196 -24.41 -28.41 -13.81
CA HIS A 196 -24.04 -27.49 -14.89
C HIS A 196 -23.16 -26.38 -14.31
N LEU A 197 -21.92 -26.28 -14.77
CA LEU A 197 -21.02 -25.19 -14.42
C LEU A 197 -21.14 -24.10 -15.48
N GLN A 198 -21.46 -22.89 -15.04
CA GLN A 198 -21.54 -21.71 -15.89
C GLN A 198 -20.42 -20.74 -15.54
N ARG A 199 -19.63 -20.36 -16.53
CA ARG A 199 -18.58 -19.34 -16.39
C ARG A 199 -19.18 -17.95 -16.59
N LEU A 200 -18.88 -17.06 -15.67
CA LEU A 200 -19.16 -15.63 -15.80
C LEU A 200 -17.87 -14.87 -15.68
N HIS A 201 -17.77 -13.78 -16.43
CA HIS A 201 -16.63 -12.87 -16.32
C HIS A 201 -16.69 -12.14 -14.97
N SER A 202 -15.56 -12.08 -14.31
CA SER A 202 -15.32 -11.24 -13.14
C SER A 202 -13.92 -10.65 -13.20
N PHE A 203 -13.60 -9.73 -12.30
CA PHE A 203 -12.29 -9.14 -12.21
C PHE A 203 -11.60 -9.57 -10.92
N LYS A 204 -10.29 -9.84 -11.02
CA LYS A 204 -9.41 -10.12 -9.89
C LYS A 204 -8.45 -8.96 -9.72
N ARG A 205 -8.42 -8.39 -8.52
CA ARG A 205 -7.45 -7.35 -8.17
C ARG A 205 -6.07 -7.96 -8.02
N VAL A 206 -5.10 -7.45 -8.78
CA VAL A 206 -3.71 -7.91 -8.80
C VAL A 206 -2.79 -6.77 -8.37
N TYR A 207 -1.81 -7.11 -7.55
CA TYR A 207 -0.78 -6.21 -7.05
C TYR A 207 0.57 -6.82 -7.45
N PRO A 208 1.22 -6.36 -8.55
CA PRO A 208 2.44 -6.97 -9.06
C PRO A 208 3.58 -6.99 -8.03
N GLU A 209 3.68 -5.92 -7.22
CA GLU A 209 4.71 -5.75 -6.19
C GLU A 209 4.06 -5.62 -4.80
N ARG A 210 3.20 -6.59 -4.46
CA ARG A 210 2.39 -6.54 -3.24
C ARG A 210 3.23 -6.33 -1.98
N ASP A 211 4.31 -7.08 -1.84
CA ASP A 211 5.15 -7.05 -0.64
C ASP A 211 5.84 -5.70 -0.42
N LEU A 212 6.05 -4.95 -1.50
CA LEU A 212 6.66 -3.63 -1.45
C LEU A 212 5.64 -2.51 -1.24
N THR A 213 4.41 -2.68 -1.70
CA THR A 213 3.44 -1.59 -1.84
C THR A 213 2.22 -1.73 -0.96
N TYR A 214 1.98 -2.91 -0.37
CA TYR A 214 0.76 -3.25 0.36
C TYR A 214 0.32 -2.20 1.40
N GLY A 215 1.26 -1.65 2.15
CA GLY A 215 0.94 -0.69 3.21
C GLY A 215 0.47 0.68 2.72
N ILE A 216 1.01 1.14 1.59
CA ILE A 216 0.69 2.48 1.04
C ILE A 216 -0.36 2.39 -0.07
N VAL A 217 -0.28 1.39 -0.94
CA VAL A 217 -1.30 1.13 -1.96
C VAL A 217 -2.56 0.57 -1.32
N GLY A 218 -2.41 -0.28 -0.33
CA GLY A 218 -3.52 -0.89 0.38
C GLY A 218 -4.03 -2.15 -0.29
N HIS A 219 -5.28 -2.49 0.01
CA HIS A 219 -5.95 -3.66 -0.53
C HIS A 219 -7.46 -3.46 -0.65
N THR A 220 -8.07 -4.34 -1.40
CA THR A 220 -9.52 -4.43 -1.54
C THR A 220 -10.07 -5.64 -0.81
N GLU A 221 -11.31 -5.54 -0.35
CA GLU A 221 -12.10 -6.66 0.13
C GLU A 221 -13.35 -6.82 -0.72
N SER A 222 -13.77 -8.07 -0.91
CA SER A 222 -14.99 -8.39 -1.63
C SER A 222 -16.06 -8.83 -0.67
N TYR A 223 -17.20 -8.16 -0.72
CA TYR A 223 -18.37 -8.46 0.08
C TYR A 223 -19.45 -9.08 -0.79
N GLU A 224 -20.17 -10.07 -0.27
CA GLU A 224 -21.40 -10.55 -0.90
C GLU A 224 -22.43 -9.42 -0.89
N ALA A 225 -22.95 -9.12 -2.07
CA ALA A 225 -24.02 -8.12 -2.17
C ALA A 225 -25.31 -8.66 -1.54
N ALA A 226 -26.22 -7.75 -1.17
CA ALA A 226 -27.50 -8.12 -0.58
C ALA A 226 -28.27 -9.09 -1.51
N PRO A 227 -29.08 -10.00 -0.94
CA PRO A 227 -29.91 -10.89 -1.74
C PRO A 227 -30.79 -10.10 -2.72
N GLY A 228 -30.70 -10.43 -4.01
CA GLY A 228 -31.40 -9.72 -5.09
C GLY A 228 -30.57 -8.65 -5.80
N SER A 229 -29.36 -8.37 -5.36
CA SER A 229 -28.42 -7.52 -6.11
C SER A 229 -27.99 -8.21 -7.40
N ALA A 230 -27.92 -7.44 -8.48
CA ALA A 230 -27.49 -7.94 -9.79
C ALA A 230 -26.01 -8.38 -9.79
N ALA A 231 -25.16 -7.71 -9.02
CA ALA A 231 -23.77 -8.09 -8.86
C ALA A 231 -23.56 -8.88 -7.55
N PRO A 232 -23.14 -10.15 -7.60
CA PRO A 232 -23.04 -11.01 -6.42
C PRO A 232 -21.92 -10.60 -5.44
N PHE A 233 -20.94 -9.82 -5.92
CA PHE A 233 -19.85 -9.27 -5.11
C PHE A 233 -19.58 -7.82 -5.44
N ARG A 234 -19.28 -7.06 -4.38
CA ARG A 234 -18.80 -5.68 -4.49
C ARG A 234 -17.40 -5.60 -3.91
N THR A 235 -16.46 -5.16 -4.73
CA THR A 235 -15.08 -4.93 -4.31
C THR A 235 -14.91 -3.50 -3.82
N VAL A 236 -14.50 -3.34 -2.56
CA VAL A 236 -14.31 -2.05 -1.91
C VAL A 236 -12.86 -1.91 -1.47
N GLY A 237 -12.27 -0.74 -1.69
CA GLY A 237 -10.94 -0.42 -1.17
C GLY A 237 -10.99 -0.16 0.33
N VAL A 238 -10.16 -0.85 1.10
CA VAL A 238 -10.19 -0.82 2.58
C VAL A 238 -9.20 0.19 3.15
N CYS A 239 -8.02 0.29 2.57
CA CYS A 239 -6.96 1.15 3.07
C CYS A 239 -6.03 1.63 1.95
N GLY A 240 -5.11 2.55 2.27
CA GLY A 240 -4.15 3.09 1.33
C GLY A 240 -4.81 3.79 0.13
N LEU A 241 -4.11 3.83 -1.00
CA LEU A 241 -4.62 4.41 -2.25
C LEU A 241 -5.85 3.68 -2.78
N GLU A 242 -6.04 2.41 -2.43
CA GLU A 242 -7.26 1.68 -2.79
C GLU A 242 -8.53 2.28 -2.18
N SER A 243 -8.45 3.03 -1.08
CA SER A 243 -9.62 3.66 -0.47
C SER A 243 -10.19 4.85 -1.27
N PHE A 244 -9.51 5.30 -2.33
CA PHE A 244 -10.00 6.40 -3.14
C PHE A 244 -11.27 6.00 -3.92
N ALA A 245 -12.35 6.75 -3.70
CA ALA A 245 -13.66 6.48 -4.31
C ALA A 245 -13.62 6.51 -5.84
N ALA A 246 -12.79 7.37 -6.43
CA ALA A 246 -12.63 7.49 -7.88
C ALA A 246 -12.16 6.19 -8.58
N LEU A 247 -11.62 5.22 -7.83
CA LEU A 247 -11.26 3.91 -8.35
C LEU A 247 -12.45 2.94 -8.41
N ALA A 248 -13.53 3.23 -7.70
CA ALA A 248 -14.72 2.39 -7.74
C ALA A 248 -15.42 2.55 -9.09
N PRO A 249 -15.86 1.46 -9.71
CA PRO A 249 -16.64 1.57 -10.93
C PRO A 249 -18.01 2.21 -10.64
N ASP A 250 -18.40 3.20 -11.43
CA ASP A 250 -19.68 3.90 -11.26
C ASP A 250 -20.88 3.01 -11.63
N SER A 251 -20.72 2.16 -12.65
CA SER A 251 -21.73 1.18 -13.05
C SER A 251 -21.12 0.07 -13.89
N GLY A 252 -21.68 -1.12 -13.81
CA GLY A 252 -21.39 -2.21 -14.74
C GLY A 252 -22.16 -2.06 -16.06
N ALA A 253 -21.73 -2.77 -17.10
CA ALA A 253 -22.52 -2.92 -18.30
C ALA A 253 -23.79 -3.72 -17.99
N VAL A 254 -24.92 -3.32 -18.57
CA VAL A 254 -26.17 -4.06 -18.43
C VAL A 254 -26.39 -4.92 -19.66
N ARG A 255 -26.43 -6.22 -19.46
CA ARG A 255 -26.82 -7.20 -20.48
C ARG A 255 -28.31 -7.48 -20.35
N ARG A 256 -29.07 -7.28 -21.42
CA ARG A 256 -30.47 -7.66 -21.48
C ARG A 256 -30.60 -8.95 -22.26
N PHE A 257 -31.36 -9.89 -21.73
CA PHE A 257 -31.60 -11.19 -22.38
C PHE A 257 -33.01 -11.71 -22.07
N LEU A 258 -33.49 -12.58 -22.95
CA LEU A 258 -34.68 -13.39 -22.70
C LEU A 258 -34.25 -14.72 -22.18
N ALA A 259 -34.84 -15.20 -21.11
CA ALA A 259 -34.61 -16.56 -20.60
C ALA A 259 -35.85 -17.42 -20.82
N ASP A 260 -35.68 -18.57 -21.51
CA ASP A 260 -36.77 -19.54 -21.65
C ASP A 260 -37.01 -20.30 -20.33
N GLY A 261 -38.07 -21.09 -20.26
CA GLY A 261 -38.39 -21.92 -19.10
C GLY A 261 -37.32 -22.96 -18.75
N ARG A 262 -36.33 -23.19 -19.63
CA ARG A 262 -35.14 -23.98 -19.40
C ARG A 262 -33.92 -23.13 -19.05
N HIS A 263 -34.13 -21.82 -18.84
CA HIS A 263 -33.11 -20.81 -18.52
C HIS A 263 -32.02 -20.64 -19.58
N ARG A 264 -32.28 -20.98 -20.82
CA ARG A 264 -31.39 -20.61 -21.92
C ARG A 264 -31.54 -19.13 -22.21
N ALA A 265 -30.39 -18.43 -22.26
CA ALA A 265 -30.38 -16.99 -22.49
C ALA A 265 -30.31 -16.70 -24.01
N TYR A 266 -31.17 -15.79 -24.47
CA TYR A 266 -31.18 -15.26 -25.84
C TYR A 266 -30.91 -13.75 -25.77
N PHE A 267 -29.80 -13.31 -26.36
CA PHE A 267 -29.40 -11.90 -26.30
C PHE A 267 -30.30 -11.02 -27.15
N LEU A 268 -30.80 -9.94 -26.57
CA LEU A 268 -31.68 -8.98 -27.24
C LEU A 268 -30.96 -7.73 -27.75
N ALA A 269 -29.82 -7.40 -27.17
CA ALA A 269 -29.08 -6.19 -27.52
C ALA A 269 -27.56 -6.42 -27.35
N PRO A 270 -26.74 -5.66 -28.09
CA PRO A 270 -25.30 -5.65 -27.83
C PRO A 270 -25.03 -5.24 -26.37
N VAL A 271 -24.04 -5.86 -25.78
CA VAL A 271 -23.56 -5.51 -24.45
C VAL A 271 -22.97 -4.10 -24.53
N GLN A 272 -23.52 -3.15 -23.79
CA GLN A 272 -22.85 -1.87 -23.61
C GLN A 272 -21.60 -2.11 -22.79
N SER A 273 -20.43 -1.80 -23.33
CA SER A 273 -19.18 -1.85 -22.58
C SER A 273 -19.26 -0.87 -21.42
N PRO A 274 -18.76 -1.25 -20.23
CA PRO A 274 -18.64 -0.30 -19.14
C PRO A 274 -17.69 0.83 -19.54
N PRO A 275 -17.83 2.03 -18.95
CA PRO A 275 -16.86 3.10 -19.16
C PRO A 275 -15.45 2.62 -18.82
N ALA A 276 -14.44 3.19 -19.45
CA ALA A 276 -13.05 2.85 -19.15
C ALA A 276 -12.76 3.13 -17.67
N PRO A 277 -12.12 2.18 -16.96
CA PRO A 277 -11.82 2.40 -15.54
C PRO A 277 -10.83 3.54 -15.38
N ALA A 278 -11.00 4.32 -14.31
CA ALA A 278 -10.08 5.38 -13.94
C ALA A 278 -8.64 4.86 -13.78
N ARG A 279 -7.66 5.69 -14.12
CA ARG A 279 -6.24 5.42 -13.80
C ARG A 279 -5.76 6.46 -12.80
N LEU A 280 -5.44 6.02 -11.59
CA LEU A 280 -4.86 6.87 -10.56
C LEU A 280 -3.34 6.84 -10.71
N HIS A 281 -2.74 7.99 -10.98
CA HIS A 281 -1.30 8.16 -11.00
C HIS A 281 -0.84 8.66 -9.62
N SER A 282 -0.11 7.82 -8.91
CA SER A 282 0.45 8.18 -7.61
C SER A 282 1.75 8.97 -7.75
N THR A 283 2.22 9.52 -6.65
CA THR A 283 3.54 10.16 -6.55
C THR A 283 4.66 9.16 -6.30
N LEU A 284 4.31 7.92 -5.93
CA LEU A 284 5.27 6.87 -5.62
C LEU A 284 6.18 6.56 -6.81
N ASP A 285 7.43 6.24 -6.51
CA ASP A 285 8.42 5.73 -7.44
C ASP A 285 8.76 4.29 -7.03
N LEU A 286 8.41 3.33 -7.88
CA LEU A 286 8.53 1.91 -7.54
C LEU A 286 9.97 1.48 -7.27
N GLU A 287 10.96 2.06 -7.99
CA GLU A 287 12.37 1.75 -7.76
C GLU A 287 12.86 2.27 -6.40
N LEU A 288 12.48 3.50 -6.04
CA LEU A 288 12.78 4.06 -4.73
C LEU A 288 12.03 3.34 -3.61
N GLN A 289 10.81 2.89 -3.90
CA GLN A 289 10.01 2.08 -2.97
C GLN A 289 10.70 0.75 -2.64
N ARG A 290 11.25 0.06 -3.65
CA ARG A 290 12.04 -1.18 -3.44
C ARG A 290 13.24 -0.94 -2.53
N VAL A 291 13.97 0.14 -2.78
CA VAL A 291 15.12 0.51 -1.94
C VAL A 291 14.67 0.85 -0.52
N CYS A 292 13.61 1.64 -0.38
CA CYS A 292 13.07 2.05 0.91
C CYS A 292 12.68 0.83 1.79
N VAL A 293 11.94 -0.11 1.20
CA VAL A 293 11.53 -1.34 1.89
C VAL A 293 12.72 -2.20 2.26
N ARG A 294 13.65 -2.42 1.32
CA ARG A 294 14.84 -3.26 1.54
C ARG A 294 15.72 -2.71 2.64
N GLU A 295 16.09 -1.43 2.58
CA GLU A 295 16.99 -0.82 3.56
C GLU A 295 16.37 -0.79 4.97
N LEU A 296 15.06 -0.52 5.07
CA LEU A 296 14.34 -0.58 6.35
C LEU A 296 14.31 -1.99 6.92
N ALA A 297 13.95 -2.99 6.09
CA ALA A 297 13.87 -4.39 6.50
C ALA A 297 15.24 -4.92 6.96
N GLN A 298 16.28 -4.71 6.14
CA GLN A 298 17.64 -5.13 6.48
C GLN A 298 18.12 -4.52 7.81
N GLN A 299 17.82 -3.24 8.05
CA GLN A 299 18.21 -2.59 9.30
C GLN A 299 17.45 -3.15 10.50
N CYS A 300 16.15 -3.42 10.35
CA CYS A 300 15.33 -3.99 11.41
C CYS A 300 15.75 -5.43 11.72
N GLU A 301 16.08 -6.23 10.72
CA GLU A 301 16.49 -7.63 10.84
C GLU A 301 17.95 -7.75 11.32
N ALA A 302 18.88 -6.95 10.79
CA ALA A 302 20.28 -6.92 11.21
C ALA A 302 20.45 -6.39 12.63
N GLY A 303 19.62 -5.47 13.09
CA GLY A 303 19.55 -5.05 14.49
C GLY A 303 19.29 -6.22 15.46
N MET A 304 18.85 -7.35 14.92
CA MET A 304 18.65 -8.61 15.64
C MET A 304 19.93 -9.44 15.85
N SER A 305 20.99 -9.18 15.09
CA SER A 305 22.18 -10.05 14.97
C SER A 305 23.40 -9.57 15.75
N LEU A 306 23.50 -8.28 16.10
CA LEU A 306 24.69 -7.71 16.74
C LEU A 306 24.58 -7.74 18.27
N ARG A 307 24.93 -8.87 18.90
CA ARG A 307 25.13 -9.05 20.34
C ARG A 307 23.93 -8.73 21.25
N GLY A 308 22.71 -8.79 20.76
CA GLY A 308 21.51 -8.48 21.54
C GLY A 308 20.74 -9.73 21.96
N SER A 309 20.15 -9.68 23.14
CA SER A 309 19.05 -10.56 23.55
C SER A 309 17.92 -10.49 22.51
N PRO A 310 17.09 -11.52 22.36
CA PRO A 310 15.84 -11.45 21.59
C PRO A 310 14.97 -10.23 21.90
N ASP A 311 15.10 -9.64 23.08
CA ASP A 311 14.42 -8.42 23.52
C ASP A 311 14.97 -7.11 22.90
N ASP A 312 16.11 -7.15 22.19
CA ASP A 312 16.70 -5.95 21.58
C ASP A 312 16.22 -5.67 20.15
N LYS A 313 15.23 -6.44 19.67
CA LYS A 313 14.66 -6.28 18.33
C LYS A 313 13.77 -5.05 18.22
N PRO A 314 13.75 -4.34 17.07
CA PRO A 314 12.71 -3.36 16.80
C PRO A 314 11.32 -4.01 16.86
N VAL A 315 10.36 -3.29 17.43
CA VAL A 315 8.94 -3.69 17.42
C VAL A 315 8.30 -3.24 16.12
N TRP A 316 8.68 -2.04 15.65
CA TRP A 316 8.32 -1.52 14.34
C TRP A 316 9.35 -0.50 13.82
N GLY A 317 9.32 -0.31 12.49
CA GLY A 317 10.07 0.72 11.79
C GLY A 317 9.20 1.42 10.74
N ALA A 318 9.52 2.68 10.48
CA ALA A 318 8.92 3.49 9.43
C ALA A 318 10.01 4.27 8.69
N MET A 319 9.92 4.36 7.38
CA MET A 319 10.76 5.22 6.57
C MET A 319 9.93 5.85 5.46
N ALA A 320 10.15 7.14 5.18
CA ALA A 320 9.50 7.86 4.10
C ALA A 320 10.48 8.79 3.41
N LEU A 321 10.42 8.84 2.08
CA LEU A 321 11.22 9.71 1.21
C LEU A 321 10.30 10.66 0.46
N LEU A 322 10.66 11.94 0.45
CA LEU A 322 9.89 13.01 -0.19
C LEU A 322 10.77 13.78 -1.18
N GLU A 323 10.12 14.30 -2.21
CA GLU A 323 10.66 15.36 -3.07
C GLU A 323 10.28 16.72 -2.47
N VAL A 324 11.28 17.55 -2.16
CA VAL A 324 11.04 18.81 -1.42
C VAL A 324 10.28 19.82 -2.28
N GLU A 325 10.62 19.93 -3.56
CA GLU A 325 10.00 20.92 -4.46
C GLU A 325 8.48 20.71 -4.60
N SER A 326 8.06 19.46 -4.77
CA SER A 326 6.66 19.12 -5.04
C SER A 326 5.87 18.73 -3.80
N GLY A 327 6.51 18.32 -2.71
CA GLY A 327 5.87 17.68 -1.57
C GLY A 327 5.43 16.23 -1.85
N ASP A 328 5.83 15.65 -3.00
CA ASP A 328 5.48 14.30 -3.38
C ASP A 328 6.13 13.27 -2.47
N VAL A 329 5.36 12.35 -1.94
CA VAL A 329 5.86 11.16 -1.24
C VAL A 329 6.32 10.16 -2.30
N LEU A 330 7.65 9.99 -2.45
CA LEU A 330 8.25 9.11 -3.45
C LEU A 330 8.28 7.65 -3.02
N ALA A 331 8.46 7.41 -1.72
CA ALA A 331 8.47 6.07 -1.13
C ALA A 331 8.08 6.13 0.33
N ALA A 332 7.40 5.09 0.81
CA ALA A 332 7.08 4.92 2.22
C ALA A 332 7.03 3.42 2.58
N ALA A 333 7.76 3.06 3.63
CA ALA A 333 7.90 1.69 4.09
C ALA A 333 7.55 1.55 5.56
N SER A 334 6.97 0.41 5.91
CA SER A 334 6.68 -0.01 7.27
C SER A 334 7.24 -1.41 7.50
N TRP A 335 7.86 -1.61 8.65
CA TRP A 335 8.29 -2.91 9.11
C TRP A 335 7.74 -3.15 10.52
N ARG A 336 7.37 -4.40 10.82
CA ARG A 336 6.97 -4.83 12.17
C ARG A 336 7.60 -6.17 12.51
N SER A 337 7.62 -6.50 13.78
CA SER A 337 7.95 -7.87 14.23
C SER A 337 7.01 -8.86 13.50
N GLY A 338 7.57 -9.64 12.58
CA GLY A 338 6.81 -10.48 11.63
C GLY A 338 7.02 -10.11 10.15
N GLY A 339 7.84 -9.08 9.86
CA GLY A 339 8.27 -8.75 8.49
C GLY A 339 7.77 -7.40 7.96
N VAL A 340 7.92 -7.24 6.66
CA VAL A 340 7.44 -6.06 5.92
C VAL A 340 5.92 -6.15 5.77
N HIS A 341 5.22 -5.09 6.19
CA HIS A 341 3.76 -4.95 6.04
C HIS A 341 2.93 -6.18 6.42
N PRO A 342 3.03 -6.73 7.65
CA PRO A 342 2.23 -7.87 8.06
C PRO A 342 0.74 -7.57 7.88
N LYS A 343 -0.03 -8.56 7.41
CA LYS A 343 -1.47 -8.41 7.16
C LYS A 343 -2.21 -7.94 8.43
N GLY A 344 -3.01 -6.91 8.29
CA GLY A 344 -3.77 -6.30 9.40
C GLY A 344 -2.96 -5.39 10.32
N ALA A 345 -1.64 -5.24 10.10
CA ALA A 345 -0.83 -4.30 10.87
C ALA A 345 -1.02 -2.86 10.39
N ALA A 346 -0.95 -1.92 11.33
CA ALA A 346 -0.96 -0.49 11.01
C ALA A 346 0.24 -0.12 10.14
N PHE A 347 0.04 0.70 9.12
CA PHE A 347 1.10 1.24 8.29
C PHE A 347 1.83 2.36 9.03
N ALA A 348 3.02 2.04 9.54
CA ALA A 348 3.72 2.88 10.49
C ALA A 348 3.96 4.34 10.06
N PRO A 349 4.28 4.67 8.79
CA PRO A 349 4.56 6.04 8.37
C PRO A 349 3.48 7.08 8.70
N TYR A 350 2.19 6.71 8.72
CA TYR A 350 1.11 7.65 9.05
C TYR A 350 0.17 7.18 10.18
N GLN A 351 0.35 5.95 10.68
CA GLN A 351 -0.51 5.39 11.74
C GLN A 351 0.21 5.17 13.07
N SER A 352 1.52 4.87 13.06
CA SER A 352 2.24 4.60 14.30
C SER A 352 2.80 5.88 14.91
N ARG A 353 2.41 6.13 16.15
CA ARG A 353 2.84 7.30 16.91
C ARG A 353 4.11 7.03 17.71
N PHE A 354 4.97 8.03 17.78
CA PHE A 354 6.18 8.03 18.61
C PHE A 354 6.48 9.43 19.14
N GLU A 355 7.23 9.54 20.22
CA GLU A 355 7.80 10.81 20.66
C GLU A 355 9.02 11.14 19.80
N PRO A 356 9.02 12.27 19.08
CA PRO A 356 10.06 12.57 18.09
C PRO A 356 11.45 12.77 18.69
N GLY A 357 11.53 13.24 19.94
CA GLY A 357 12.81 13.55 20.55
C GLY A 357 13.55 14.65 19.79
N SER A 358 14.87 14.57 19.78
CA SER A 358 15.76 15.62 19.27
C SER A 358 15.60 15.99 17.78
N ILE A 359 14.84 15.23 16.99
CA ILE A 359 14.58 15.64 15.60
C ILE A 359 13.67 16.86 15.47
N VAL A 360 13.03 17.35 16.54
CA VAL A 360 12.27 18.61 16.51
C VAL A 360 13.14 19.83 16.76
N LYS A 361 14.35 19.70 17.31
CA LYS A 361 15.21 20.84 17.69
C LYS A 361 15.49 21.80 16.54
N PRO A 362 15.78 21.36 15.30
CA PRO A 362 15.93 22.27 14.17
C PRO A 362 14.69 23.13 13.92
N LEU A 363 13.50 22.55 14.10
CA LEU A 363 12.22 23.26 13.92
C LEU A 363 11.99 24.29 15.03
N VAL A 364 12.30 23.94 16.29
CA VAL A 364 12.19 24.85 17.44
C VAL A 364 13.17 26.02 17.31
N VAL A 365 14.42 25.75 16.96
CA VAL A 365 15.46 26.79 16.76
C VAL A 365 15.07 27.68 15.58
N ALA A 366 14.66 27.12 14.45
CA ALA A 366 14.21 27.88 13.30
C ALA A 366 13.05 28.81 13.65
N TYR A 367 12.04 28.29 14.36
CA TYR A 367 10.90 29.11 14.78
C TYR A 367 11.30 30.22 15.75
N ALA A 368 12.13 29.91 16.75
CA ALA A 368 12.59 30.89 17.73
C ALA A 368 13.41 32.05 17.09
N LEU A 369 14.24 31.73 16.09
CA LEU A 369 14.96 32.71 15.27
C LEU A 369 14.01 33.51 14.39
N GLU A 370 12.99 32.87 13.81
CA GLU A 370 12.03 33.53 12.92
C GLU A 370 11.21 34.57 13.63
N VAL A 371 10.77 34.26 14.86
CA VAL A 371 10.00 35.22 15.68
C VAL A 371 10.89 36.17 16.48
N GLY A 372 12.21 36.09 16.34
CA GLY A 372 13.16 36.97 17.05
C GLY A 372 13.27 36.70 18.55
N ALA A 373 12.81 35.56 19.04
CA ALA A 373 12.91 35.18 20.45
C ALA A 373 14.36 34.88 20.88
N VAL A 374 15.20 34.45 19.90
CA VAL A 374 16.64 34.21 20.06
C VAL A 374 17.40 34.75 18.85
N GLY A 375 18.64 35.19 19.08
CA GLY A 375 19.63 35.48 18.03
C GLY A 375 20.47 34.23 17.70
N TRP A 376 21.08 34.21 16.50
CA TRP A 376 21.95 33.09 16.12
C TRP A 376 23.23 33.02 16.95
N ASP A 377 23.71 34.12 17.44
CA ASP A 377 24.94 34.25 18.22
C ASP A 377 24.68 34.30 19.73
N ASP A 378 23.43 34.15 20.18
CA ASP A 378 23.08 34.06 21.58
C ASP A 378 23.82 32.91 22.26
N ALA A 379 24.39 33.17 23.43
CA ALA A 379 25.11 32.18 24.21
C ALA A 379 24.21 31.57 25.28
N PHE A 380 24.19 30.25 25.34
CA PHE A 380 23.42 29.47 26.30
C PHE A 380 24.37 28.61 27.14
N ASP A 381 24.39 28.84 28.45
CA ASP A 381 25.19 28.09 29.40
C ASP A 381 24.56 26.68 29.60
N CYS A 382 25.05 25.71 28.87
CA CYS A 382 24.63 24.32 28.92
C CYS A 382 25.47 23.47 29.89
N ALA A 383 26.38 24.06 30.64
CA ALA A 383 27.20 23.37 31.62
C ALA A 383 26.34 22.77 32.74
N PRO A 384 26.74 21.62 33.33
CA PRO A 384 26.01 20.97 34.40
C PRO A 384 26.03 21.75 35.71
N ASN A 385 24.91 21.69 36.45
CA ASN A 385 24.75 22.31 37.77
C ASN A 385 24.93 21.31 38.91
N GLY A 386 26.12 20.73 39.06
CA GLY A 386 26.44 19.85 40.16
C GLY A 386 25.92 18.40 40.04
N ALA A 387 25.17 18.06 39.00
CA ALA A 387 24.79 16.72 38.63
C ALA A 387 25.45 16.32 37.30
N MET A 388 25.90 15.11 37.14
CA MET A 388 26.56 14.64 35.92
C MET A 388 25.69 14.95 34.69
N TYR A 389 26.17 15.86 33.81
CA TYR A 389 25.54 16.35 32.60
C TYR A 389 24.10 16.87 32.75
N GLY A 390 23.70 17.24 33.97
CA GLY A 390 22.34 17.73 34.25
C GLY A 390 22.32 19.13 34.80
N ARG A 391 21.30 19.92 34.39
CA ARG A 391 21.02 21.26 34.88
C ARG A 391 19.59 21.38 35.35
N VAL A 392 19.39 22.01 36.51
CA VAL A 392 18.05 22.34 36.98
C VAL A 392 17.62 23.66 36.34
N ILE A 393 16.58 23.58 35.48
CA ILE A 393 16.03 24.74 34.79
C ILE A 393 14.72 25.17 35.46
N ARG A 394 14.53 26.43 35.69
CA ARG A 394 13.27 27.01 36.19
C ARG A 394 12.37 27.34 35.00
N SER A 395 11.13 26.88 35.07
CA SER A 395 10.08 27.26 34.13
C SER A 395 8.79 27.51 34.87
N LEU A 396 8.15 28.65 34.64
CA LEU A 396 6.89 29.05 35.26
C LEU A 396 6.87 28.83 36.80
N GLY A 397 7.98 29.16 37.47
CA GLY A 397 8.15 28.98 38.90
C GLY A 397 8.47 27.59 39.39
N ARG A 398 8.55 26.58 38.49
CA ARG A 398 8.93 25.22 38.83
C ARG A 398 10.35 24.89 38.38
N ARG A 399 10.97 23.95 39.09
CA ARG A 399 12.30 23.42 38.77
C ARG A 399 12.15 22.09 38.04
N ARG A 400 12.85 21.92 36.90
CA ARG A 400 12.94 20.64 36.17
C ARG A 400 14.42 20.33 35.89
N ALA A 401 14.85 19.13 36.25
CA ALA A 401 16.17 18.63 35.86
C ALA A 401 16.14 18.21 34.38
N VAL A 402 17.04 18.79 33.59
CA VAL A 402 17.27 18.43 32.18
C VAL A 402 18.70 17.89 32.07
N LYS A 403 18.90 16.84 31.30
CA LYS A 403 20.20 16.15 31.14
C LYS A 403 20.59 16.11 29.67
N ASP A 404 21.88 16.31 29.46
CA ASP A 404 22.57 16.02 28.19
C ASP A 404 23.37 14.72 28.32
N ASP A 405 23.82 14.16 27.19
CA ASP A 405 24.63 12.93 27.16
C ASP A 405 26.10 13.20 27.59
N HIS A 406 26.56 14.44 27.50
CA HIS A 406 27.89 14.91 27.85
C HIS A 406 27.83 16.38 28.31
N ASP A 407 28.94 16.86 28.87
CA ASP A 407 29.08 18.32 29.17
C ASP A 407 29.25 19.10 27.88
N CYS A 408 28.35 20.05 27.66
CA CYS A 408 28.32 20.84 26.44
C CYS A 408 28.91 22.25 26.61
N GLY A 409 29.20 22.70 27.83
CA GLY A 409 29.68 24.06 28.11
C GLY A 409 28.72 25.15 27.65
N VAL A 410 29.25 26.24 27.09
CA VAL A 410 28.44 27.34 26.52
C VAL A 410 28.24 27.10 25.03
N LEU A 411 27.00 27.11 24.57
CA LEU A 411 26.62 26.85 23.18
C LEU A 411 25.82 27.99 22.56
N THR A 412 26.05 28.26 21.30
CA THR A 412 25.14 29.01 20.43
C THR A 412 24.02 28.11 19.90
N PRO A 413 22.96 28.62 19.22
CA PRO A 413 21.96 27.82 18.54
C PRO A 413 22.57 26.79 17.57
N HIS A 414 23.65 27.12 16.86
CA HIS A 414 24.43 26.15 16.06
C HIS A 414 24.96 25.00 16.92
N GLY A 415 25.67 25.33 18.02
CA GLY A 415 26.21 24.37 18.93
C GLY A 415 25.15 23.47 19.59
N ILE A 416 23.97 24.03 19.91
CA ILE A 416 22.82 23.27 20.43
C ILE A 416 22.35 22.23 19.43
N LEU A 417 22.28 22.54 18.14
CA LEU A 417 21.89 21.60 17.10
C LEU A 417 22.97 20.55 16.85
N LEU A 418 24.24 20.96 16.79
CA LEU A 418 25.40 20.08 16.55
C LEU A 418 25.53 19.01 17.64
N ASN A 419 25.57 19.44 18.93
CA ASN A 419 25.70 18.57 20.09
C ASN A 419 24.38 17.92 20.50
N SER A 420 23.27 18.37 19.90
CA SER A 420 21.93 17.95 20.29
C SER A 420 21.61 18.18 21.77
N SER A 421 22.09 19.30 22.37
CA SER A 421 21.88 19.62 23.77
C SER A 421 20.40 19.77 24.12
N ASN A 422 19.92 19.04 25.12
CA ASN A 422 18.57 19.18 25.67
C ASN A 422 18.49 20.44 26.55
N ILE A 423 19.57 20.72 27.28
CA ILE A 423 19.66 21.91 28.15
C ILE A 423 19.54 23.16 27.30
N GLY A 424 20.35 23.28 26.24
CA GLY A 424 20.30 24.40 25.33
C GLY A 424 18.94 24.55 24.63
N ALA A 425 18.39 23.43 24.11
CA ALA A 425 17.07 23.44 23.49
C ALA A 425 15.96 23.91 24.46
N ALA A 426 15.99 23.45 25.72
CA ALA A 426 15.05 23.88 26.75
C ALA A 426 15.17 25.40 27.02
N MET A 427 16.39 25.93 27.03
CA MET A 427 16.62 27.38 27.23
C MET A 427 16.12 28.21 26.04
N VAL A 428 16.29 27.71 24.81
CA VAL A 428 15.68 28.32 23.61
C VAL A 428 14.15 28.33 23.73
N GLY A 429 13.55 27.18 24.05
CA GLY A 429 12.10 27.06 24.16
C GLY A 429 11.48 27.90 25.29
N LEU A 430 12.23 28.21 26.34
CA LEU A 430 11.79 29.10 27.41
C LEU A 430 11.79 30.60 27.00
N ARG A 431 12.39 30.93 25.87
CA ARG A 431 12.27 32.29 25.28
C ARG A 431 10.96 32.47 24.53
N LEU A 432 10.25 31.36 24.20
CA LEU A 432 8.97 31.43 23.51
C LEU A 432 7.81 31.62 24.51
N SER A 433 6.90 32.53 24.21
CA SER A 433 5.66 32.67 24.95
C SER A 433 4.71 31.49 24.68
N ARG A 434 3.63 31.41 25.46
CA ARG A 434 2.58 30.40 25.24
C ARG A 434 1.95 30.54 23.87
N GLU A 435 1.66 31.73 23.42
CA GLU A 435 1.07 32.07 22.13
C GLU A 435 2.02 31.67 20.99
N GLN A 436 3.32 31.95 21.17
CA GLN A 436 4.34 31.50 20.20
C GLN A 436 4.46 29.99 20.13
N TRP A 437 4.28 29.26 21.23
CA TRP A 437 4.20 27.81 21.20
C TRP A 437 2.94 27.29 20.48
N GLN A 438 1.78 27.96 20.62
CA GLN A 438 0.58 27.64 19.86
C GLN A 438 0.81 27.86 18.37
N ASP A 439 1.41 28.99 18.01
CA ASP A 439 1.75 29.32 16.62
C ASP A 439 2.78 28.30 16.05
N TYR A 440 3.79 27.92 16.85
CA TYR A 440 4.73 26.84 16.49
C TYR A 440 4.00 25.53 16.12
N MET A 441 3.02 25.12 16.93
CA MET A 441 2.25 23.90 16.66
C MET A 441 1.46 24.00 15.35
N SER A 442 0.87 25.16 15.08
CA SER A 442 0.12 25.44 13.85
C SER A 442 1.04 25.53 12.62
N THR A 443 2.14 26.27 12.75
CA THR A 443 3.15 26.46 11.69
C THR A 443 3.66 25.12 11.15
N PHE A 444 3.99 24.20 12.03
CA PHE A 444 4.48 22.88 11.61
C PHE A 444 3.38 21.82 11.48
N GLY A 445 2.12 22.17 11.74
CA GLY A 445 0.97 21.29 11.57
C GLY A 445 0.89 20.12 12.56
N TRP A 446 1.49 20.28 13.75
CA TRP A 446 1.45 19.23 14.75
C TRP A 446 0.01 18.94 15.23
N GLY A 447 -0.37 17.68 15.25
CA GLY A 447 -1.70 17.25 15.69
C GLY A 447 -2.83 17.52 14.68
N THR A 448 -2.49 17.81 13.42
CA THR A 448 -3.47 17.99 12.34
C THR A 448 -3.34 16.88 11.30
N SER A 449 -4.39 16.67 10.49
CA SER A 449 -4.37 15.72 9.39
C SER A 449 -3.33 16.11 8.34
N LEU A 450 -2.76 15.10 7.69
CA LEU A 450 -1.85 15.26 6.55
C LEU A 450 -2.59 15.64 5.25
N GLY A 451 -3.93 15.59 5.24
CA GLY A 451 -4.71 15.85 4.03
C GLY A 451 -4.65 14.75 2.96
N LEU A 452 -3.97 13.64 3.23
CA LEU A 452 -3.77 12.56 2.26
C LEU A 452 -5.02 11.70 2.01
N ARG A 453 -6.11 11.95 2.75
CA ARG A 453 -7.39 11.21 2.68
C ARG A 453 -7.24 9.70 2.87
N LEU A 454 -6.22 9.29 3.62
CA LEU A 454 -5.99 7.88 3.93
C LEU A 454 -6.80 7.48 5.17
N PRO A 455 -7.46 6.31 5.16
CA PRO A 455 -8.20 5.84 6.31
C PRO A 455 -7.28 5.53 7.50
N HIS A 456 -7.82 5.71 8.70
CA HIS A 456 -7.12 5.44 9.96
C HIS A 456 -5.83 6.25 10.16
N GLU A 457 -5.74 7.43 9.56
CA GLU A 457 -4.64 8.35 9.81
C GLU A 457 -4.58 8.72 11.29
N SER A 458 -3.37 8.67 11.86
CA SER A 458 -3.15 9.16 13.22
C SER A 458 -2.79 10.64 13.19
N LEU A 459 -3.60 11.46 13.83
CA LEU A 459 -3.33 12.90 13.98
C LEU A 459 -2.15 13.20 14.91
N GLY A 460 -1.52 12.18 15.49
CA GLY A 460 -0.56 12.38 16.55
C GLY A 460 -1.27 12.73 17.88
N GLY A 461 -0.49 13.15 18.83
CA GLY A 461 -0.99 13.59 20.13
C GLY A 461 -0.12 14.70 20.66
N HIS A 462 -0.68 15.85 20.87
CA HIS A 462 -0.12 16.85 21.76
C HIS A 462 -1.22 17.22 22.75
N PRO A 463 -0.90 17.78 23.89
CA PRO A 463 -1.90 18.19 24.85
C PRO A 463 -2.67 19.42 24.33
N ARG A 464 -3.55 19.23 23.30
CA ARG A 464 -4.43 20.29 22.76
C ARG A 464 -5.15 21.03 23.87
N ARG A 465 -5.55 20.31 24.94
CA ARG A 465 -6.13 20.90 26.15
C ARG A 465 -5.17 21.86 26.85
N SER A 466 -3.84 21.72 26.66
CA SER A 466 -2.86 22.64 27.23
C SER A 466 -2.85 24.02 26.56
N PHE A 467 -3.42 24.11 25.35
CA PHE A 467 -3.46 25.33 24.55
C PHE A 467 -4.88 25.86 24.30
N SER A 468 -5.95 25.18 24.77
CA SER A 468 -7.33 25.65 24.63
C SER A 468 -7.50 26.98 25.41
N PRO A 469 -8.15 28.01 24.82
CA PRO A 469 -8.48 29.26 25.52
C PRO A 469 -9.34 29.05 26.76
N GLU A 470 -10.16 27.97 26.75
CA GLU A 470 -11.08 27.62 27.86
C GLU A 470 -10.35 26.98 29.05
N VAL A 471 -9.14 26.48 28.84
CA VAL A 471 -8.31 25.90 29.90
C VAL A 471 -7.38 27.00 30.38
N SER A 472 -7.71 27.59 31.55
CA SER A 472 -6.90 28.55 32.29
C SER A 472 -5.39 28.27 32.19
N GLU A 473 -4.53 29.18 32.59
CA GLU A 473 -3.07 29.06 32.71
C GLU A 473 -2.58 27.72 33.30
N ARG A 474 -3.46 26.97 34.00
CA ARG A 474 -3.22 25.63 34.48
C ARG A 474 -3.15 24.53 33.37
N GLY A 475 -3.63 24.81 32.16
CA GLY A 475 -3.60 23.86 31.05
C GLY A 475 -2.22 23.70 30.37
N PHE A 476 -1.47 24.76 30.28
CA PHE A 476 -0.07 24.69 29.85
C PHE A 476 0.77 24.32 31.07
N ARG A 477 1.12 23.06 31.21
CA ARG A 477 1.91 22.60 32.35
C ARG A 477 3.23 23.36 32.42
N ALA A 478 3.64 23.75 33.63
CA ALA A 478 4.80 24.59 33.88
C ALA A 478 6.13 24.11 33.24
N ASN A 479 6.19 22.84 32.83
CA ASN A 479 7.36 22.23 32.20
C ASN A 479 7.16 21.85 30.73
N SER A 480 6.00 22.17 30.12
CA SER A 480 5.69 21.71 28.74
C SER A 480 6.60 22.41 27.71
N ALA A 481 6.90 23.69 27.87
CA ALA A 481 7.86 24.41 27.01
C ALA A 481 9.24 23.72 27.00
N ILE A 482 9.71 23.26 28.15
CA ILE A 482 10.97 22.50 28.28
C ILE A 482 10.84 21.18 27.52
N SER A 483 9.73 20.43 27.71
CA SER A 483 9.54 19.13 27.08
C SER A 483 9.41 19.22 25.56
N PHE A 484 8.61 20.17 25.06
CA PHE A 484 8.39 20.35 23.63
C PHE A 484 9.67 20.74 22.90
N SER A 485 10.58 21.51 23.57
CA SER A 485 11.83 21.96 22.97
C SER A 485 12.73 20.81 22.47
N PHE A 486 12.62 19.64 23.04
CA PHE A 486 13.38 18.47 22.63
C PHE A 486 12.50 17.23 22.35
N GLY A 487 11.20 17.47 22.04
CA GLY A 487 10.31 16.48 21.44
C GLY A 487 9.70 15.46 22.39
N TYR A 488 9.43 15.84 23.64
CA TYR A 488 8.68 15.05 24.62
C TYR A 488 7.31 15.68 24.90
N GLU A 489 6.42 14.94 25.54
CA GLU A 489 5.01 15.33 25.80
C GLU A 489 4.21 15.56 24.50
N MET A 490 4.72 15.14 23.35
CA MET A 490 4.03 15.13 22.06
C MET A 490 4.28 13.82 21.34
N THR A 491 3.31 13.36 20.60
CA THR A 491 3.47 12.20 19.74
C THR A 491 3.13 12.54 18.29
N THR A 492 3.86 11.96 17.36
CA THR A 492 3.76 12.27 15.93
C THR A 492 3.96 10.99 15.12
N THR A 493 3.73 11.08 13.81
CA THR A 493 4.05 10.02 12.84
C THR A 493 5.22 10.45 11.95
N ALA A 494 5.84 9.50 11.25
CA ALA A 494 6.96 9.81 10.37
C ALA A 494 6.58 10.82 9.26
N LEU A 495 5.38 10.69 8.68
CA LEU A 495 4.91 11.65 7.66
C LEU A 495 4.57 13.03 8.25
N GLN A 496 4.10 13.11 9.49
CA GLN A 496 3.93 14.43 10.14
C GLN A 496 5.26 15.14 10.38
N VAL A 497 6.31 14.40 10.78
CA VAL A 497 7.67 14.95 10.85
C VAL A 497 8.13 15.42 9.48
N ALA A 498 7.92 14.60 8.44
CA ALA A 498 8.28 14.96 7.08
C ALA A 498 7.58 16.25 6.61
N ARG A 499 6.26 16.40 6.88
CA ARG A 499 5.53 17.63 6.60
C ARG A 499 6.10 18.84 7.35
N ALA A 500 6.42 18.67 8.63
CA ALA A 500 6.97 19.76 9.42
C ALA A 500 8.31 20.28 8.84
N TYR A 501 9.18 19.37 8.40
CA TYR A 501 10.41 19.76 7.71
C TYR A 501 10.15 20.34 6.31
N LEU A 502 9.19 19.80 5.57
CA LEU A 502 8.78 20.38 4.29
C LEU A 502 8.33 21.83 4.44
N ARG A 503 7.56 22.15 5.51
CA ARG A 503 7.13 23.50 5.83
C ARG A 503 8.28 24.43 6.22
N LEU A 504 9.30 23.92 6.89
CA LEU A 504 10.54 24.70 7.12
C LEU A 504 11.23 25.04 5.79
N LEU A 505 11.26 24.09 4.86
CA LEU A 505 12.01 24.22 3.61
C LEU A 505 11.28 25.05 2.55
N ARG A 506 9.95 24.95 2.46
CA ARG A 506 9.14 25.60 1.41
C ARG A 506 8.22 26.72 1.90
N GLY A 507 7.72 26.61 3.12
CA GLY A 507 6.74 27.53 3.70
C GLY A 507 5.63 26.77 4.44
N VAL A 508 4.89 27.47 5.29
CA VAL A 508 3.93 26.86 6.24
C VAL A 508 2.73 26.18 5.60
N ASP A 509 2.41 26.49 4.35
CA ASP A 509 1.32 25.86 3.60
C ASP A 509 1.77 24.69 2.71
N ALA A 510 3.05 24.30 2.80
CA ALA A 510 3.53 23.15 2.08
C ALA A 510 2.93 21.85 2.64
N GLU A 511 2.32 21.05 1.76
CA GLU A 511 1.64 19.81 2.10
C GLU A 511 2.23 18.60 1.37
N LEU A 512 1.91 17.42 1.89
CA LEU A 512 2.32 16.15 1.29
C LEU A 512 1.35 15.72 0.21
N HIS A 513 1.85 15.09 -0.83
CA HIS A 513 1.03 14.57 -1.93
C HIS A 513 1.31 13.08 -2.18
N LEU A 514 0.26 12.28 -2.37
CA LEU A 514 0.32 10.88 -2.78
C LEU A 514 -0.27 10.63 -4.16
N VAL A 515 -1.06 11.58 -4.68
CA VAL A 515 -1.74 11.48 -5.97
C VAL A 515 -1.31 12.63 -6.86
N ARG A 516 -0.88 12.33 -8.08
CA ARG A 516 -0.55 13.31 -9.12
C ARG A 516 -1.79 13.71 -9.92
N GLY A 517 -2.68 12.76 -10.14
CA GLY A 517 -3.91 12.97 -10.90
C GLY A 517 -4.62 11.68 -11.24
N LEU A 518 -5.73 11.86 -11.95
CA LEU A 518 -6.58 10.79 -12.45
C LEU A 518 -6.70 10.92 -13.97
N GLU A 519 -6.61 9.81 -14.68
CA GLU A 519 -7.00 9.71 -16.08
C GLU A 519 -8.40 9.09 -16.12
N LEU A 520 -9.38 9.86 -16.63
CA LEU A 520 -10.76 9.46 -16.80
C LEU A 520 -11.12 9.64 -18.28
N ASP A 521 -11.63 8.59 -18.92
CA ASP A 521 -12.00 8.60 -20.36
C ASP A 521 -10.91 9.19 -21.27
N GLY A 522 -9.64 8.86 -20.98
CA GLY A 522 -8.48 9.37 -21.70
C GLY A 522 -8.13 10.85 -21.44
N LYS A 523 -8.83 11.49 -20.50
CA LYS A 523 -8.56 12.88 -20.10
C LYS A 523 -7.81 12.91 -18.79
N TRP A 524 -6.75 13.72 -18.74
CA TRP A 524 -5.96 13.94 -17.54
C TRP A 524 -6.60 14.98 -16.63
N HIS A 525 -6.83 14.61 -15.37
CA HIS A 525 -7.28 15.49 -14.29
C HIS A 525 -6.18 15.55 -13.24
N ARG A 526 -5.50 16.69 -13.19
CA ARG A 526 -4.46 16.90 -12.19
C ARG A 526 -5.08 16.93 -10.78
N ALA A 527 -4.43 16.27 -9.81
CA ALA A 527 -4.85 16.38 -8.42
C ALA A 527 -4.70 17.84 -7.95
N PRO A 528 -5.69 18.38 -7.22
CA PRO A 528 -5.54 19.71 -6.65
C PRO A 528 -4.35 19.71 -5.70
N ARG A 529 -3.50 20.70 -5.84
CA ARG A 529 -2.39 20.99 -4.94
C ARG A 529 -2.70 22.32 -4.29
N GLU A 530 -3.02 22.29 -3.03
CA GLU A 530 -3.20 23.48 -2.22
C GLU A 530 -1.83 23.99 -1.77
N ASP A 531 -0.95 24.27 -2.71
CA ASP A 531 0.30 24.95 -2.45
C ASP A 531 -0.05 26.44 -2.22
N GLY A 532 -0.52 26.75 -1.01
CA GLY A 532 -0.73 28.13 -0.58
C GLY A 532 0.58 28.90 -0.61
N VAL A 533 0.48 30.20 -0.85
CA VAL A 533 1.60 31.14 -0.71
C VAL A 533 1.79 31.45 0.79
N GLY A 534 2.03 30.38 1.56
CA GLY A 534 2.24 30.52 2.99
C GLY A 534 3.51 31.28 3.32
N ARG A 535 3.56 31.78 4.54
CA ARG A 535 4.74 32.47 5.07
C ARG A 535 5.94 31.51 5.02
N ALA A 536 6.91 31.80 4.15
CA ALA A 536 8.18 31.11 4.16
C ALA A 536 9.05 31.62 5.33
N PHE A 537 9.86 30.76 5.90
CA PHE A 537 10.92 31.15 6.79
C PHE A 537 11.92 32.07 6.07
N ARG A 538 12.40 33.10 6.74
CA ARG A 538 13.43 33.96 6.17
C ARG A 538 14.63 33.16 5.66
N PRO A 539 15.16 33.47 4.46
CA PRO A 539 16.26 32.68 3.87
C PRO A 539 17.47 32.55 4.81
N GLU A 540 17.79 33.58 5.59
CA GLU A 540 18.89 33.59 6.56
C GLU A 540 18.65 32.60 7.69
N VAL A 541 17.43 32.53 8.22
CA VAL A 541 17.05 31.57 9.26
C VAL A 541 17.14 30.14 8.73
N ARG A 542 16.54 29.91 7.57
CA ARG A 542 16.59 28.61 6.91
C ARG A 542 18.03 28.19 6.60
N GLY A 543 18.82 29.05 5.99
CA GLY A 543 20.22 28.80 5.64
C GLY A 543 21.09 28.47 6.86
N ARG A 544 20.94 29.20 7.98
CA ARG A 544 21.64 28.92 9.23
C ARG A 544 21.29 27.56 9.84
N VAL A 545 20.00 27.20 9.86
CA VAL A 545 19.56 25.91 10.36
C VAL A 545 20.03 24.75 9.45
N LEU A 546 19.99 24.93 8.14
CA LEU A 546 20.51 23.91 7.19
C LEU A 546 22.03 23.74 7.33
N ALA A 547 22.78 24.85 7.54
CA ALA A 547 24.22 24.75 7.79
C ALA A 547 24.51 23.94 9.06
N ALA A 548 23.77 24.21 10.16
CA ALA A 548 23.90 23.40 11.37
C ALA A 548 23.54 21.92 11.15
N MET A 549 22.48 21.62 10.37
CA MET A 549 22.11 20.25 10.04
C MET A 549 23.14 19.56 9.13
N ARG A 550 23.84 20.29 8.25
CA ARG A 550 24.97 19.78 7.48
C ARG A 550 26.11 19.38 8.44
N ASP A 551 26.43 20.25 9.40
CA ASP A 551 27.56 20.06 10.31
C ASP A 551 27.27 18.95 11.34
N VAL A 552 26.01 18.65 11.65
CA VAL A 552 25.60 17.46 12.42
C VAL A 552 26.10 16.16 11.72
N ILE A 553 26.16 16.14 10.39
CA ILE A 553 26.66 15.01 9.60
C ILE A 553 28.11 15.29 9.19
N SER A 554 28.99 15.33 10.18
CA SER A 554 30.42 15.57 10.03
C SER A 554 31.22 14.78 11.06
N ASP A 555 32.55 14.89 10.98
CA ASP A 555 33.48 14.39 12.00
C ASP A 555 33.77 15.41 13.11
N ALA A 556 33.14 16.57 13.08
CA ALA A 556 33.37 17.60 14.09
C ALA A 556 33.11 17.05 15.51
N GLU A 557 33.85 17.61 16.44
CA GLU A 557 33.62 17.32 17.86
C GLU A 557 32.19 17.72 18.26
N GLY A 558 31.50 16.84 18.99
CA GLY A 558 30.10 17.07 19.37
C GLY A 558 29.07 16.71 18.27
N ALA A 559 29.49 16.48 17.02
CA ALA A 559 28.58 16.12 15.94
C ALA A 559 27.90 14.75 16.19
N THR A 560 26.57 14.76 16.40
CA THR A 560 25.82 13.54 16.73
C THR A 560 25.69 12.55 15.59
N GLY A 561 25.96 12.96 14.35
CA GLY A 561 26.01 12.12 13.16
C GLY A 561 27.38 11.51 12.84
N ARG A 562 28.42 11.79 13.66
CA ARG A 562 29.81 11.31 13.44
C ARG A 562 29.90 9.79 13.18
N THR A 563 29.12 9.00 13.92
CA THR A 563 29.11 7.54 13.75
C THR A 563 28.65 7.11 12.36
N VAL A 564 27.66 7.76 11.76
CA VAL A 564 27.21 7.45 10.41
C VAL A 564 28.22 7.90 9.36
N VAL A 565 28.88 9.05 9.56
CA VAL A 565 29.94 9.53 8.66
C VAL A 565 31.09 8.54 8.62
N GLN A 566 31.58 8.11 9.78
CA GLN A 566 32.67 7.14 9.89
C GLN A 566 32.31 5.78 9.27
N ARG A 567 31.04 5.35 9.40
CA ARG A 567 30.57 4.13 8.75
C ARG A 567 30.62 4.22 7.23
N PHE A 568 30.04 5.27 6.66
CA PHE A 568 29.98 5.45 5.22
C PHE A 568 31.36 5.73 4.59
N ARG A 569 32.27 6.42 5.32
CA ARG A 569 33.65 6.57 4.88
C ARG A 569 34.38 5.23 4.77
N LYS A 570 34.13 4.30 5.70
CA LYS A 570 34.64 2.92 5.57
C LYS A 570 34.06 2.16 4.37
N GLU A 571 32.83 2.53 3.95
CA GLU A 571 32.16 2.02 2.77
C GLU A 571 32.58 2.81 1.49
N GLY A 572 33.52 3.76 1.58
CA GLY A 572 34.05 4.54 0.44
C GLY A 572 33.21 5.76 0.07
N THR A 573 32.28 6.20 0.92
CA THR A 573 31.39 7.33 0.65
C THR A 573 31.64 8.47 1.64
N GLU A 574 31.92 9.66 1.13
CA GLU A 574 32.01 10.88 1.96
C GLU A 574 30.65 11.56 2.05
N LEU A 575 30.17 11.77 3.27
CA LEU A 575 28.84 12.35 3.53
C LEU A 575 28.89 13.84 3.88
N HIS A 576 30.01 14.33 4.41
CA HIS A 576 30.11 15.72 4.85
C HIS A 576 29.93 16.70 3.67
N GLY A 577 29.08 17.69 3.84
CA GLY A 577 28.72 18.63 2.79
C GLY A 577 27.67 18.10 1.79
N LEU A 578 27.57 16.78 1.63
CA LEU A 578 26.59 16.16 0.75
C LEU A 578 25.23 15.95 1.43
N VAL A 579 25.24 15.35 2.63
CA VAL A 579 24.04 15.03 3.42
C VAL A 579 23.97 15.94 4.65
N GLY A 580 22.81 16.56 4.85
CA GLY A 580 22.45 17.20 6.11
C GLY A 580 21.46 16.35 6.90
N GLY A 581 21.41 16.52 8.21
CA GLY A 581 20.42 15.76 8.97
C GLY A 581 20.38 16.07 10.46
N LYS A 582 19.44 15.38 11.14
CA LYS A 582 19.31 15.42 12.59
C LYS A 582 18.98 14.04 13.14
N THR A 583 19.78 13.61 14.09
CA THR A 583 19.55 12.37 14.84
C THR A 583 18.62 12.63 16.02
N GLY A 584 17.83 11.61 16.37
CA GLY A 584 16.98 11.64 17.55
C GLY A 584 17.02 10.34 18.34
N THR A 585 16.86 10.47 19.62
CA THR A 585 16.71 9.35 20.57
C THR A 585 15.69 9.78 21.60
N ALA A 586 14.64 9.00 21.80
CA ALA A 586 13.61 9.30 22.79
C ALA A 586 13.23 8.05 23.59
N PHE A 587 12.71 8.26 24.79
CA PHE A 587 12.26 7.22 25.70
C PHE A 587 10.82 7.52 26.09
N SER A 588 9.90 6.63 25.73
CA SER A 588 8.48 6.78 26.01
C SER A 588 7.99 5.68 26.93
N PRO A 589 7.50 5.98 28.14
CA PRO A 589 6.82 5.00 28.95
C PRO A 589 5.45 4.70 28.35
N VAL A 590 5.19 3.42 28.04
CA VAL A 590 3.93 2.93 27.48
C VAL A 590 3.40 1.82 28.40
N ARG A 591 2.09 1.75 28.60
CA ARG A 591 1.47 0.60 29.26
C ARG A 591 1.28 -0.52 28.25
N ASP A 592 1.78 -1.71 28.56
CA ASP A 592 1.53 -2.91 27.77
C ASP A 592 0.10 -3.46 28.01
N ALA A 593 -0.22 -4.56 27.33
CA ALA A 593 -1.54 -5.21 27.44
C ALA A 593 -1.89 -5.65 28.88
N ASP A 594 -0.85 -5.94 29.68
CA ASP A 594 -0.98 -6.36 31.08
C ASP A 594 -1.01 -5.18 32.07
N GLY A 595 -1.05 -3.93 31.54
CA GLY A 595 -1.06 -2.70 32.33
C GLY A 595 0.29 -2.32 32.94
N LYS A 596 1.37 -3.08 32.66
CA LYS A 596 2.73 -2.81 33.14
C LYS A 596 3.36 -1.68 32.34
N THR A 597 4.00 -0.75 33.03
CA THR A 597 4.76 0.31 32.34
C THR A 597 6.04 -0.25 31.73
N VAL A 598 6.14 -0.16 30.41
CA VAL A 598 7.33 -0.55 29.64
C VAL A 598 7.90 0.69 28.98
N THR A 599 9.21 0.84 29.01
CA THR A 599 9.89 1.94 28.29
C THR A 599 10.11 1.54 26.84
N MET A 600 9.51 2.27 25.92
CA MET A 600 9.83 2.18 24.50
C MET A 600 10.99 3.13 24.18
N ARG A 601 11.87 2.72 23.29
CA ARG A 601 13.00 3.51 22.80
C ARG A 601 12.85 3.78 21.33
N ASN A 602 12.96 5.06 20.94
CA ASN A 602 12.87 5.48 19.55
C ASN A 602 14.25 5.92 19.08
N ALA A 603 14.74 5.34 17.98
CA ALA A 603 15.85 5.84 17.18
C ALA A 603 15.26 6.52 15.95
N SER A 604 15.53 7.80 15.75
CA SER A 604 14.97 8.55 14.62
C SER A 604 16.06 9.34 13.89
N PHE A 605 15.83 9.59 12.62
CA PHE A 605 16.70 10.39 11.77
C PHE A 605 15.88 11.14 10.72
N VAL A 606 16.21 12.41 10.54
CA VAL A 606 15.77 13.23 9.41
C VAL A 606 17.01 13.54 8.58
N GLY A 607 16.97 13.22 7.30
CA GLY A 607 18.06 13.44 6.36
C GLY A 607 17.63 14.31 5.19
N LEU A 608 18.53 15.15 4.72
CA LEU A 608 18.35 16.09 3.62
C LEU A 608 19.46 15.90 2.59
N LEU A 609 19.11 15.93 1.30
CA LEU A 609 20.08 15.79 0.23
C LEU A 609 19.68 16.68 -0.97
N PRO A 610 20.59 17.52 -1.55
CA PRO A 610 21.85 17.95 -0.97
C PRO A 610 21.67 18.72 0.36
N ALA A 611 22.73 18.83 1.17
CA ALA A 611 22.66 19.47 2.48
C ALA A 611 22.32 20.98 2.41
N ALA A 612 22.86 21.69 1.41
CA ALA A 612 22.69 23.13 1.27
C ALA A 612 21.34 23.54 0.67
N GLU A 613 20.92 22.82 -0.38
CA GLU A 613 19.65 23.04 -1.09
C GLU A 613 18.91 21.70 -1.23
N PRO A 614 18.17 21.29 -0.21
CA PRO A 614 17.55 19.99 -0.18
C PRO A 614 16.54 19.79 -1.30
N LYS A 615 16.78 18.78 -2.13
CA LYS A 615 15.83 18.26 -3.14
C LYS A 615 15.04 17.09 -2.58
N TRP A 616 15.64 16.31 -1.69
CA TRP A 616 15.03 15.16 -1.06
C TRP A 616 15.13 15.21 0.45
N LEU A 617 14.07 14.79 1.09
CA LEU A 617 13.90 14.68 2.53
C LEU A 617 13.54 13.25 2.88
N VAL A 618 14.29 12.64 3.82
CA VAL A 618 13.97 11.32 4.36
C VAL A 618 13.72 11.40 5.86
N VAL A 619 12.70 10.67 6.32
CA VAL A 619 12.45 10.43 7.73
C VAL A 619 12.49 8.93 7.99
N CYS A 620 13.31 8.50 8.95
CA CYS A 620 13.39 7.11 9.40
C CYS A 620 13.23 7.03 10.91
N VAL A 621 12.38 6.10 11.35
CA VAL A 621 12.10 5.86 12.77
C VAL A 621 12.07 4.37 13.03
N LEU A 622 12.76 3.96 14.07
CA LEU A 622 12.75 2.59 14.59
C LEU A 622 12.39 2.64 16.07
N GLN A 623 11.51 1.77 16.51
CA GLN A 623 11.13 1.65 17.92
C GLN A 623 11.41 0.25 18.43
N LYS A 624 11.99 0.16 19.64
CA LYS A 624 12.16 -1.11 20.36
C LYS A 624 11.61 -1.06 21.78
N LYS A 625 11.33 -2.22 22.34
CA LYS A 625 10.88 -2.39 23.73
C LYS A 625 12.10 -2.53 24.65
N GLY A 626 12.17 -1.74 25.70
CA GLY A 626 13.12 -1.92 26.80
C GLY A 626 14.60 -1.98 26.42
N GLY A 627 15.35 -2.78 27.18
CA GLY A 627 16.75 -3.12 26.92
C GLY A 627 17.77 -2.13 27.50
N ARG A 628 18.96 -2.64 27.84
CA ARG A 628 20.09 -1.82 28.31
C ARG A 628 20.97 -1.31 27.17
N ALA A 629 20.89 -1.94 25.98
CA ALA A 629 21.71 -1.58 24.84
C ALA A 629 21.38 -0.18 24.33
N ARG A 630 22.41 0.56 23.94
CA ARG A 630 22.29 1.89 23.33
C ARG A 630 21.54 1.80 22.00
N PHE A 631 20.51 2.63 21.81
CA PHE A 631 19.66 2.62 20.61
C PHE A 631 19.56 4.03 20.06
N TYR A 632 20.62 4.47 19.39
CA TYR A 632 20.77 5.83 18.89
C TYR A 632 20.31 5.98 17.43
N GLY A 633 19.74 7.16 17.10
CA GLY A 633 19.35 7.50 15.74
C GLY A 633 20.50 7.39 14.73
N SER A 634 21.71 7.81 15.11
CA SER A 634 22.92 7.72 14.27
C SER A 634 23.31 6.28 13.91
N SER A 635 23.04 5.30 14.78
CA SER A 635 23.45 3.91 14.58
C SER A 635 22.38 3.08 13.90
N TYR A 636 21.10 3.40 14.10
CA TYR A 636 19.97 2.56 13.66
C TYR A 636 19.11 3.23 12.58
N ALA A 637 18.73 4.50 12.71
CA ALA A 637 17.83 5.15 11.78
C ALA A 637 18.55 5.88 10.63
N ALA A 638 19.73 6.44 10.88
CA ALA A 638 20.47 7.17 9.87
C ALA A 638 21.03 6.29 8.74
N PRO A 639 21.62 5.10 8.97
CA PRO A 639 22.21 4.32 7.89
C PRO A 639 21.23 3.94 6.77
N PRO A 640 20.05 3.35 7.02
CA PRO A 640 19.10 3.02 5.97
C PRO A 640 18.57 4.27 5.25
N ALA A 641 18.35 5.37 5.98
CA ALA A 641 17.89 6.63 5.42
C ALA A 641 18.92 7.26 4.47
N VAL A 642 20.19 7.27 4.86
CA VAL A 642 21.28 7.79 4.02
C VAL A 642 21.45 6.95 2.76
N ARG A 643 21.41 5.60 2.84
CA ARG A 643 21.45 4.75 1.65
C ARG A 643 20.31 5.04 0.68
N LEU A 644 19.10 5.25 1.20
CA LEU A 644 17.96 5.62 0.37
C LEU A 644 18.18 6.98 -0.33
N LEU A 645 18.69 7.99 0.39
CA LEU A 645 19.04 9.29 -0.22
C LEU A 645 20.10 9.17 -1.29
N LEU A 646 21.17 8.45 -1.04
CA LEU A 646 22.26 8.23 -2.02
C LEU A 646 21.71 7.52 -3.26
N ARG A 647 20.88 6.51 -3.07
CA ARG A 647 20.26 5.81 -4.21
C ARG A 647 19.30 6.72 -5.00
N CYS A 648 18.59 7.61 -4.31
CA CYS A 648 17.77 8.62 -4.97
C CYS A 648 18.62 9.57 -5.83
N LEU A 649 19.77 10.00 -5.32
CA LEU A 649 20.72 10.82 -6.07
C LEU A 649 21.24 10.10 -7.34
N GLU A 650 21.61 8.82 -7.22
CA GLU A 650 22.04 8.00 -8.36
C GLU A 650 20.96 7.85 -9.45
N LEU A 651 19.73 7.58 -9.04
CA LEU A 651 18.62 7.32 -9.96
C LEU A 651 18.06 8.59 -10.61
N ARG A 652 18.14 9.74 -9.93
CA ARG A 652 17.47 10.98 -10.34
C ARG A 652 18.39 12.17 -10.49
N GLY A 653 19.58 12.12 -9.93
CA GLY A 653 20.56 13.23 -9.94
C GLY A 653 21.37 13.35 -11.23
N GLY A 654 21.26 12.42 -12.17
CA GLY A 654 22.00 12.45 -13.45
C GLY A 654 23.53 12.39 -13.32
N GLY A 655 24.04 12.16 -12.10
CA GLY A 655 25.47 12.11 -11.80
C GLY A 655 25.86 10.76 -11.19
N THR A 656 26.78 10.09 -11.82
CA THR A 656 27.45 8.92 -11.26
C THR A 656 28.30 9.35 -10.07
N LEU A 657 27.95 8.88 -8.85
CA LEU A 657 28.86 8.87 -7.69
C LEU A 657 29.96 7.80 -7.84
N ARG A 658 30.25 7.34 -9.04
CA ARG A 658 31.44 6.55 -9.30
C ARG A 658 32.62 7.53 -9.35
N GLN A 659 33.30 7.67 -8.22
CA GLN A 659 34.73 7.97 -8.29
C GLN A 659 35.34 6.79 -9.05
N GLU A 660 35.85 7.05 -10.23
CA GLU A 660 36.77 6.12 -10.88
C GLU A 660 37.87 5.79 -9.87
N PRO A 661 38.18 4.51 -9.65
CA PRO A 661 39.33 4.16 -8.84
C PRO A 661 40.54 4.86 -9.49
N GLN A 662 41.22 5.73 -8.75
CA GLN A 662 42.50 6.27 -9.17
C GLN A 662 43.40 5.08 -9.40
N VAL A 663 43.67 4.81 -10.68
CA VAL A 663 44.67 3.84 -11.10
C VAL A 663 46.00 4.46 -10.75
N GLY A 664 46.61 4.04 -9.64
CA GLY A 664 48.00 4.23 -9.38
C GLY A 664 48.80 3.55 -10.51
N PRO A 665 50.00 4.07 -10.89
CA PRO A 665 50.78 3.50 -11.94
C PRO A 665 51.39 2.15 -11.49
N GLY A 666 50.73 1.05 -11.83
CA GLY A 666 51.22 -0.31 -11.50
C GLY A 666 50.12 -1.38 -11.55
N GLY A 667 49.76 -1.72 -12.73
CA GLY A 667 49.42 -3.02 -13.28
C GLY A 667 48.45 -3.98 -12.60
N GLN A 668 47.59 -4.43 -13.39
CA GLN A 668 46.84 -5.70 -13.53
C GLN A 668 45.35 -5.62 -13.26
N THR A 669 44.64 -5.49 -14.37
CA THR A 669 43.22 -5.73 -14.55
C THR A 669 42.83 -7.17 -14.16
N ARG A 670 41.91 -7.32 -13.22
CA ARG A 670 41.06 -8.50 -13.13
C ARG A 670 39.66 -8.12 -13.62
N THR A 671 39.40 -8.49 -14.85
CA THR A 671 38.08 -8.55 -15.47
C THR A 671 37.28 -9.67 -14.84
N GLY A 672 36.02 -9.40 -14.53
CA GLY A 672 35.06 -10.47 -14.25
C GLY A 672 33.91 -10.05 -13.37
N LEU A 673 32.96 -9.31 -13.91
CA LEU A 673 31.55 -9.39 -13.52
C LEU A 673 30.72 -9.10 -14.77
N GLN A 674 30.34 -10.18 -15.43
CA GLN A 674 29.36 -10.18 -16.51
C GLN A 674 27.98 -9.78 -15.93
N SER A 675 27.33 -8.85 -16.63
CA SER A 675 25.91 -8.56 -16.42
C SER A 675 25.08 -9.79 -16.76
N PRO A 676 24.06 -10.15 -15.98
CA PRO A 676 23.12 -11.19 -16.39
C PRO A 676 22.23 -10.68 -17.52
N ASP A 677 22.17 -11.49 -18.55
CA ASP A 677 21.40 -11.38 -19.77
C ASP A 677 19.90 -11.19 -19.50
N ARG A 678 19.25 -10.34 -20.29
CA ARG A 678 17.84 -9.94 -20.15
C ARG A 678 16.84 -10.94 -20.77
N THR A 679 17.20 -12.18 -20.95
CA THR A 679 16.34 -13.20 -21.58
C THR A 679 16.14 -14.41 -20.69
N GLY A 680 15.32 -14.28 -19.64
CA GLY A 680 15.08 -15.44 -18.77
C GLY A 680 14.02 -15.27 -17.69
N TRP A 681 13.06 -14.35 -17.84
CA TRP A 681 12.02 -14.13 -16.82
C TRP A 681 10.60 -14.28 -17.38
N VAL A 682 10.33 -15.35 -18.07
CA VAL A 682 8.96 -15.74 -18.50
C VAL A 682 8.67 -17.18 -18.14
N GLU A 683 9.16 -17.72 -17.05
CA GLU A 683 8.65 -19.00 -16.51
C GLU A 683 9.10 -19.13 -15.05
N SER A 684 8.28 -18.66 -14.13
CA SER A 684 8.03 -19.26 -12.81
C SER A 684 7.26 -18.28 -11.91
N VAL A 685 5.95 -18.16 -12.13
CA VAL A 685 5.04 -17.75 -11.06
C VAL A 685 4.60 -19.02 -10.36
N GLY A 686 5.52 -19.63 -9.66
CA GLY A 686 5.27 -20.66 -8.66
C GLY A 686 4.98 -19.94 -7.34
N ALA A 687 3.87 -20.31 -6.72
CA ALA A 687 3.45 -19.85 -5.42
C ALA A 687 4.48 -20.23 -4.35
N ASP A 688 5.19 -19.24 -3.83
CA ASP A 688 5.88 -19.34 -2.53
C ASP A 688 5.08 -18.53 -1.50
N GLU A 689 4.28 -19.24 -0.72
CA GLU A 689 3.75 -18.75 0.56
C GLU A 689 4.83 -18.90 1.66
N PRO A 690 4.92 -17.98 2.62
CA PRO A 690 5.97 -18.03 3.64
C PRO A 690 5.78 -19.23 4.56
N ARG A 691 6.86 -19.96 4.77
CA ARG A 691 6.96 -21.02 5.78
C ARG A 691 6.79 -20.44 7.19
N GLU A 692 5.77 -20.88 7.89
CA GLU A 692 5.69 -20.76 9.35
C GLU A 692 6.74 -21.68 9.97
N THR A 693 7.73 -21.12 10.61
CA THR A 693 8.54 -21.84 11.60
C THR A 693 7.92 -21.65 12.98
N ARG A 694 7.79 -22.74 13.68
CA ARG A 694 7.31 -22.92 15.06
C ARG A 694 7.88 -21.93 16.06
#